data_a0b3e3eda25e746f70cdfcd44135031b
#
_entry.id   a0b3e3eda25e746f70cdfcd44135031b
#
_cell.length_a   1.000
_cell.length_b   1.000
_cell.length_c   1.000
_cell.angle_alpha   90.00
_cell.angle_beta   90.00
_cell.angle_gamma   90.00
#
_symmetry.space_group_name_H-M   'P 1'
#
loop_
_entity.id
_entity.type
_entity.pdbx_description
1 polymer ?
#
loop_
_entity_poly.entity_id
_entity_poly.type
_entity_poly.pdbx_seq_one_letter_code
_entity_poly.pdbx_strand_id
1 'polypeptide(L)'
;GGNHNSTTRFRRYTGDERGITDAAMRPAIIKEYTDSAHLLKPGKWYHIKITTDGLRTQYFIDGKRLVDFRDPQPLTEGWFAFRTTLSRTRITNFSYTCRPLQDTEIPLGWIGGKAPAGATAVTFGVPFDAGAVNTAATLSLTADGATVAADTWPLAYWPDGSVKWTAVAATIPAGASKLSLNISGKKNTKKQTSQLLASNVNGNIVVNAGGNRVYVSKKGSTNIIDSILRDNLKICCGAMLAGTLQNNPAEPVTKRTEMTSVVENAEIERNGSERAVVKLTGKHRNADGRQWLPWTIRLYFYSASPDIRLTHSFVFDGDQDKDFINALGIRFDVPMSELPYNRHVAFSTNNGGVWSEPVQPLTGRRILAHPDSARKRQPIIQQMQMRGEKVPAYEEFDKAGRALIDDWAAWDGYRLSQCGPDGFTIRKRATAGSPWIGTYGGTRADGCAYLGDVSRGLAVAMKDFWQSYPSGLEINNARGNVASVTAWLWNPDAEPMDLRHYDVRAHGLNSSYEDVQEGMSTPYGIARTTILTIRPDNGYKGKADFAETASGITAENVLLPTPDYLHRRKAFGIWSLPDRSTPARAAVEDRLDTYTQFYRNAVEQNRWYGFWNYGDFMHAYDPVRHSWQYDIGGFAWDNTELASNLWLWYQFLRTASPELWQMATAMTRHASEVDVYHIGPNAGLGSRHNVSHWGCGAKEARISQAGFNRIMYYLTADERLGDLMADVTDSDQKLYTLDPMRLAEPRDQYPCTAPARLRFGPDWLAYAGNWMTEWERTGNTKYRDKIKAGMQSICRLPSRLFTGPLALGYDPATGVITTECDPTLQTTNHLMTIMGGFEIMNEMMEMIPDAEWEDAWLEHATYYKQKALEIRHNRFRVSRLMAYSAWNRGDKAMAAEAWSDLLTRAEHTEAPRTRIVKLLPPEVPAPMDEARPISTNDAAMWSLDAIYMQETIPQD
;
A
#
# COMPACT_ATOMS: atom_id res chain seq x y z
N GLY A 1 44.11 -5.33 23.10
CA GLY A 1 44.58 -6.38 23.97
C GLY A 1 44.93 -5.81 25.34
N GLY A 2 44.19 -6.20 26.39
CA GLY A 2 44.53 -5.86 27.76
C GLY A 2 45.53 -6.88 28.37
N ASN A 3 46.07 -6.58 29.57
CA ASN A 3 46.96 -7.47 30.34
C ASN A 3 48.11 -8.06 29.48
N HIS A 4 48.95 -7.24 28.90
CA HIS A 4 50.04 -7.67 28.00
C HIS A 4 49.57 -8.52 26.80
N ASN A 5 48.38 -8.18 26.26
CA ASN A 5 47.72 -8.88 25.15
C ASN A 5 47.28 -10.31 25.49
N SER A 6 46.95 -10.58 26.74
CA SER A 6 46.36 -11.88 27.15
C SER A 6 44.85 -11.87 27.18
N THR A 7 44.20 -10.69 27.00
CA THR A 7 42.76 -10.56 27.05
C THR A 7 42.23 -9.48 26.09
N THR A 8 41.08 -9.72 25.54
CA THR A 8 40.21 -8.69 24.93
C THR A 8 38.96 -8.53 25.81
N ARG A 9 38.76 -7.33 26.37
CA ARG A 9 37.69 -7.10 27.36
C ARG A 9 36.85 -5.88 27.00
N PHE A 10 35.55 -6.03 27.25
CA PHE A 10 34.59 -4.93 27.23
C PHE A 10 34.08 -4.68 28.67
N ARG A 11 34.17 -3.44 29.11
CA ARG A 11 33.72 -3.01 30.45
C ARG A 11 32.95 -1.71 30.32
N ARG A 12 31.96 -1.52 31.16
CA ARG A 12 31.26 -0.26 31.36
C ARG A 12 31.76 0.41 32.61
N TYR A 13 32.12 1.68 32.52
CA TYR A 13 32.50 2.53 33.63
C TYR A 13 31.46 3.63 33.83
N THR A 14 31.10 3.95 35.07
CA THR A 14 30.18 5.01 35.42
C THR A 14 30.85 6.37 35.65
N GLY A 15 32.15 6.37 35.72
CA GLY A 15 32.99 7.56 35.98
C GLY A 15 33.48 7.71 37.40
N ASP A 16 32.88 6.98 38.33
CA ASP A 16 33.21 7.05 39.77
C ASP A 16 34.27 6.07 40.23
N GLU A 17 34.71 5.19 39.32
CA GLU A 17 35.65 4.08 39.63
C GLU A 17 37.11 4.48 39.52
N ARG A 18 37.46 5.75 39.52
CA ARG A 18 38.86 6.25 39.49
C ARG A 18 39.56 5.93 40.82
N GLY A 19 40.62 5.15 40.74
CA GLY A 19 41.43 4.84 41.91
C GLY A 19 40.95 3.64 42.72
N ILE A 20 39.91 2.90 42.31
CA ILE A 20 39.49 1.68 42.98
C ILE A 20 40.58 0.63 42.90
N THR A 21 41.20 0.30 44.03
CA THR A 21 42.20 -0.74 44.16
C THR A 21 41.59 -2.08 44.54
N ASP A 22 40.44 -2.05 45.18
CA ASP A 22 39.67 -3.26 45.54
C ASP A 22 39.11 -3.94 44.30
N ALA A 23 39.48 -5.19 44.07
CA ALA A 23 39.05 -5.99 42.92
C ALA A 23 37.54 -6.23 42.89
N ALA A 24 36.89 -6.32 44.07
CA ALA A 24 35.45 -6.53 44.20
C ALA A 24 34.63 -5.31 43.79
N MET A 25 35.21 -4.11 43.85
CA MET A 25 34.56 -2.83 43.50
C MET A 25 34.84 -2.39 42.09
N ARG A 26 35.65 -3.12 41.31
CA ARG A 26 35.97 -2.76 39.94
C ARG A 26 34.75 -2.97 39.00
N PRO A 27 34.60 -2.15 37.94
CA PRO A 27 33.52 -2.31 36.99
C PRO A 27 33.43 -3.72 36.45
N ALA A 28 32.23 -4.26 36.41
CA ALA A 28 31.97 -5.59 35.89
C ALA A 28 32.50 -5.77 34.46
N ILE A 29 33.11 -6.92 34.20
CA ILE A 29 33.46 -7.33 32.83
C ILE A 29 32.20 -7.79 32.15
N ILE A 30 31.79 -7.06 31.11
CA ILE A 30 30.59 -7.42 30.34
C ILE A 30 30.89 -8.54 29.37
N LYS A 31 32.10 -8.50 28.76
CA LYS A 31 32.55 -9.56 27.85
C LYS A 31 34.07 -9.65 27.92
N GLU A 32 34.60 -10.86 27.94
CA GLU A 32 36.03 -11.15 27.94
C GLU A 32 36.38 -12.33 27.04
N TYR A 33 37.43 -12.19 26.27
CA TYR A 33 38.07 -13.23 25.47
C TYR A 33 39.50 -13.41 25.89
N THR A 34 39.93 -14.65 26.10
CA THR A 34 41.32 -15.03 26.51
C THR A 34 42.01 -15.94 25.49
N ASP A 35 41.25 -16.42 24.52
CA ASP A 35 41.80 -17.31 23.48
C ASP A 35 42.59 -16.52 22.41
N SER A 36 43.51 -17.21 21.78
CA SER A 36 44.45 -16.60 20.80
C SER A 36 43.77 -16.05 19.54
N ALA A 37 42.54 -16.51 19.22
CA ALA A 37 41.81 -16.03 18.04
C ALA A 37 41.28 -14.62 18.24
N HIS A 38 41.03 -14.22 19.48
CA HIS A 38 40.49 -12.91 19.83
C HIS A 38 41.55 -11.92 20.38
N LEU A 39 42.84 -12.26 20.27
CA LEU A 39 43.94 -11.39 20.66
C LEU A 39 44.57 -10.73 19.45
N LEU A 40 45.01 -9.47 19.61
CA LEU A 40 45.68 -8.73 18.54
C LEU A 40 47.04 -9.33 18.23
N LYS A 41 47.39 -9.50 16.96
CA LYS A 41 48.69 -9.99 16.50
C LYS A 41 49.60 -8.83 16.08
N PRO A 42 50.86 -8.76 16.53
CA PRO A 42 51.78 -7.74 16.11
C PRO A 42 51.96 -7.76 14.56
N GLY A 43 52.05 -6.56 13.98
CA GLY A 43 52.25 -6.39 12.54
C GLY A 43 51.03 -6.64 11.67
N LYS A 44 49.87 -6.97 12.27
CA LYS A 44 48.61 -7.16 11.53
C LYS A 44 47.77 -5.88 11.62
N TRP A 45 47.17 -5.48 10.49
CA TRP A 45 46.10 -4.49 10.43
C TRP A 45 44.75 -5.12 10.75
N TYR A 46 43.92 -4.37 11.45
CA TYR A 46 42.57 -4.76 11.81
C TYR A 46 41.60 -3.64 11.44
N HIS A 47 40.50 -3.98 10.82
CA HIS A 47 39.37 -3.07 10.66
C HIS A 47 38.54 -3.10 11.95
N ILE A 48 38.45 -1.96 12.61
CA ILE A 48 37.61 -1.80 13.81
C ILE A 48 36.39 -0.98 13.47
N LYS A 49 35.19 -1.52 13.76
CA LYS A 49 33.94 -0.80 13.65
C LYS A 49 33.26 -0.82 15.02
N ILE A 50 32.83 0.32 15.48
CA ILE A 50 32.00 0.46 16.69
C ILE A 50 30.74 1.17 16.28
N THR A 51 29.60 0.57 16.58
CA THR A 51 28.31 1.20 16.43
C THR A 51 27.67 1.35 17.80
N THR A 52 27.07 2.52 18.05
CA THR A 52 26.25 2.75 19.23
C THR A 52 24.96 3.38 18.76
N ASP A 53 23.85 2.82 19.22
CA ASP A 53 22.51 3.22 18.83
C ASP A 53 21.67 3.30 20.11
N GLY A 54 21.67 4.50 20.71
CA GLY A 54 20.99 4.74 21.97
C GLY A 54 21.36 3.74 23.07
N LEU A 55 20.62 2.65 23.17
CA LEU A 55 20.80 1.63 24.20
C LEU A 55 21.80 0.54 23.81
N ARG A 56 22.17 0.40 22.54
CA ARG A 56 22.95 -0.74 22.04
C ARG A 56 24.34 -0.29 21.57
N THR A 57 25.38 -0.96 22.06
CA THR A 57 26.77 -0.77 21.59
C THR A 57 27.29 -2.10 21.03
N GLN A 58 27.76 -2.07 19.80
CA GLN A 58 28.39 -3.22 19.14
C GLN A 58 29.84 -2.88 18.76
N TYR A 59 30.70 -3.87 18.89
CA TYR A 59 32.12 -3.78 18.57
C TYR A 59 32.52 -4.90 17.62
N PHE A 60 33.11 -4.55 16.49
CA PHE A 60 33.51 -5.48 15.44
C PHE A 60 35.02 -5.39 15.18
N ILE A 61 35.65 -6.53 14.90
CA ILE A 61 37.02 -6.61 14.37
C ILE A 61 36.98 -7.46 13.10
N ASP A 62 37.46 -6.89 11.97
CA ASP A 62 37.47 -7.53 10.65
C ASP A 62 36.08 -8.08 10.26
N GLY A 63 35.01 -7.34 10.58
CA GLY A 63 33.63 -7.70 10.34
C GLY A 63 33.03 -8.69 11.36
N LYS A 64 33.85 -9.35 12.19
CA LYS A 64 33.36 -10.25 13.24
C LYS A 64 32.98 -9.45 14.47
N ARG A 65 31.69 -9.59 14.88
CA ARG A 65 31.19 -8.95 16.09
C ARG A 65 31.75 -9.64 17.34
N LEU A 66 32.44 -8.90 18.18
CA LEU A 66 33.00 -9.35 19.45
C LEU A 66 32.10 -9.01 20.63
N VAL A 67 31.42 -7.85 20.58
CA VAL A 67 30.58 -7.38 21.67
C VAL A 67 29.27 -6.89 21.13
N ASP A 68 28.23 -7.24 21.80
CA ASP A 68 26.89 -6.68 21.66
C ASP A 68 26.34 -6.42 23.05
N PHE A 69 26.14 -5.17 23.38
CA PHE A 69 25.76 -4.77 24.73
C PHE A 69 24.62 -3.79 24.68
N ARG A 70 23.51 -4.13 25.36
CA ARG A 70 22.46 -3.18 25.66
C ARG A 70 22.70 -2.56 27.02
N ASP A 71 22.93 -1.25 27.02
CA ASP A 71 23.13 -0.47 28.23
C ASP A 71 21.77 0.01 28.75
N PRO A 72 21.31 -0.42 29.93
CA PRO A 72 20.06 0.05 30.51
C PRO A 72 20.09 1.53 30.94
N GLN A 73 21.29 2.11 31.00
CA GLN A 73 21.53 3.51 31.35
C GLN A 73 22.59 4.10 30.41
N PRO A 74 22.28 4.31 29.14
CA PRO A 74 23.26 4.73 28.15
C PRO A 74 23.81 6.13 28.49
N LEU A 75 25.08 6.30 28.20
CA LEU A 75 25.71 7.62 28.26
C LEU A 75 25.31 8.39 26.99
N THR A 76 24.74 9.59 27.18
CA THR A 76 24.24 10.43 26.10
C THR A 76 25.26 11.41 25.54
N GLU A 77 26.39 11.58 26.26
CA GLU A 77 27.50 12.43 25.87
C GLU A 77 28.84 11.88 26.38
N GLY A 78 29.93 12.27 25.79
CA GLY A 78 31.29 11.85 26.22
C GLY A 78 32.35 12.07 25.16
N TRP A 79 33.57 11.64 25.48
CA TRP A 79 34.73 11.74 24.61
C TRP A 79 35.12 10.35 24.12
N PHE A 80 35.43 10.25 22.83
CA PHE A 80 36.04 9.05 22.27
C PHE A 80 37.55 9.17 22.29
N ALA A 81 38.27 8.17 22.79
CA ALA A 81 39.73 8.18 22.84
C ALA A 81 40.33 6.79 22.60
N PHE A 82 41.41 6.76 21.87
CA PHE A 82 42.27 5.58 21.78
C PHE A 82 43.29 5.58 22.93
N ARG A 83 43.37 4.50 23.67
CA ARG A 83 44.34 4.33 24.70
C ARG A 83 45.33 3.23 24.37
N THR A 84 46.62 3.53 24.31
CA THR A 84 47.69 2.54 24.18
C THR A 84 48.56 2.54 25.41
N THR A 85 48.92 1.37 25.89
CA THR A 85 49.79 1.21 27.06
C THR A 85 50.83 0.15 26.73
N LEU A 86 52.13 0.49 26.83
CA LEU A 86 53.23 -0.43 26.55
C LEU A 86 53.18 -1.05 25.13
N SER A 87 52.60 -0.35 24.18
CA SER A 87 52.49 -0.80 22.78
C SER A 87 52.64 0.38 21.82
N ARG A 88 53.15 0.10 20.60
CA ARG A 88 53.13 1.03 19.49
C ARG A 88 52.01 0.65 18.56
N THR A 89 51.01 1.50 18.46
CA THR A 89 49.80 1.31 17.62
C THR A 89 49.75 2.41 16.57
N ARG A 90 49.55 2.03 15.33
CA ARG A 90 49.28 2.96 14.23
C ARG A 90 47.78 2.91 13.91
N ILE A 91 47.13 4.06 13.84
CA ILE A 91 45.72 4.22 13.48
C ILE A 91 45.69 5.00 12.18
N THR A 92 44.87 4.54 11.23
CA THR A 92 44.67 5.18 9.94
C THR A 92 43.23 5.09 9.52
N ASN A 93 42.80 5.93 8.61
CA ASN A 93 41.44 5.95 8.07
C ASN A 93 40.34 6.03 9.17
N PHE A 94 40.61 6.84 10.21
CA PHE A 94 39.58 7.06 11.22
C PHE A 94 38.43 7.89 10.64
N SER A 95 37.23 7.34 10.68
CA SER A 95 36.00 8.04 10.35
C SER A 95 35.02 7.97 11.53
N TYR A 96 34.26 8.99 11.69
CA TYR A 96 33.26 9.10 12.74
C TYR A 96 32.00 9.71 12.14
N THR A 97 30.88 9.01 12.32
CA THR A 97 29.53 9.48 11.92
C THR A 97 28.67 9.54 13.16
N CYS A 98 28.08 10.68 13.45
CA CYS A 98 27.11 10.82 14.52
C CYS A 98 25.75 11.11 13.90
N ARG A 99 24.74 10.32 14.28
CA ARG A 99 23.35 10.68 14.05
C ARG A 99 22.81 11.25 15.36
N PRO A 100 22.07 12.37 15.33
CA PRO A 100 21.44 12.88 16.54
C PRO A 100 20.48 11.82 17.10
N LEU A 101 20.32 11.80 18.41
CA LEU A 101 19.22 11.12 19.08
C LEU A 101 17.89 11.59 18.46
N GLN A 102 16.82 10.86 18.74
CA GLN A 102 15.49 11.15 18.22
C GLN A 102 15.19 12.66 18.19
N ASP A 103 14.85 13.16 17.00
CA ASP A 103 14.45 14.55 16.83
C ASP A 103 13.22 14.85 17.70
N THR A 104 13.24 15.94 18.44
CA THR A 104 12.08 16.38 19.23
C THR A 104 11.03 17.08 18.37
N GLU A 105 11.44 17.61 17.23
CA GLU A 105 10.59 18.18 16.20
C GLU A 105 10.78 17.39 14.90
N ILE A 106 9.68 16.79 14.42
CA ILE A 106 9.65 15.93 13.25
C ILE A 106 9.06 16.71 12.09
N PRO A 107 9.84 17.02 11.06
CA PRO A 107 9.34 17.75 9.91
C PRO A 107 8.39 16.89 9.08
N LEU A 108 7.26 17.48 8.69
CA LEU A 108 6.25 16.88 7.83
C LEU A 108 6.17 17.64 6.52
N GLY A 109 5.92 16.92 5.43
CA GLY A 109 5.79 17.48 4.09
C GLY A 109 4.59 16.94 3.33
N TRP A 110 3.94 17.81 2.57
CA TRP A 110 2.97 17.39 1.56
C TRP A 110 3.69 16.71 0.40
N ILE A 111 3.21 15.55 -0.02
CA ILE A 111 3.72 14.91 -1.24
C ILE A 111 3.50 15.87 -2.42
N GLY A 112 4.53 16.06 -3.26
CA GLY A 112 4.52 17.05 -4.33
C GLY A 112 4.76 18.48 -3.87
N GLY A 113 5.02 18.72 -2.57
CA GLY A 113 5.49 20.01 -2.02
C GLY A 113 4.43 21.13 -1.97
N LYS A 114 3.18 20.89 -2.40
CA LYS A 114 2.14 21.92 -2.46
C LYS A 114 1.07 21.67 -1.38
N ALA A 115 0.85 22.66 -0.52
CA ALA A 115 -0.22 22.63 0.45
C ALA A 115 -1.60 22.68 -0.22
N PRO A 116 -2.59 21.90 0.24
CA PRO A 116 -3.96 21.97 -0.25
C PRO A 116 -4.60 23.32 -0.01
N ALA A 117 -5.42 23.77 -0.95
CA ALA A 117 -6.12 25.05 -0.87
C ALA A 117 -7.23 25.06 0.21
N GLY A 118 -7.80 23.90 0.50
CA GLY A 118 -8.84 23.70 1.53
C GLY A 118 -8.31 23.01 2.78
N ALA A 119 -9.07 23.08 3.86
CA ALA A 119 -8.80 22.29 5.06
C ALA A 119 -8.86 20.79 4.73
N THR A 120 -7.84 20.05 5.10
CA THR A 120 -7.64 18.68 4.63
C THR A 120 -7.51 17.70 5.79
N ALA A 121 -8.39 16.71 5.81
CA ALA A 121 -8.31 15.59 6.73
C ALA A 121 -7.17 14.62 6.30
N VAL A 122 -6.29 14.28 7.25
CA VAL A 122 -5.14 13.40 7.01
C VAL A 122 -5.03 12.34 8.08
N THR A 123 -4.49 11.18 7.68
CA THR A 123 -3.97 10.17 8.61
C THR A 123 -2.64 9.69 8.06
N PHE A 124 -1.61 9.70 8.90
CA PHE A 124 -0.26 9.32 8.51
C PHE A 124 0.50 8.68 9.68
N GLY A 125 1.57 7.97 9.37
CA GLY A 125 2.42 7.35 10.36
C GLY A 125 3.77 8.02 10.52
N VAL A 126 4.33 7.92 11.73
CA VAL A 126 5.62 8.50 12.10
C VAL A 126 6.46 7.46 12.83
N PRO A 127 7.70 7.14 12.36
CA PRO A 127 8.59 6.22 13.02
C PRO A 127 9.44 6.89 14.11
N PHE A 128 9.83 6.11 15.12
CA PHE A 128 10.71 6.53 16.21
C PHE A 128 11.82 5.53 16.45
N ASP A 129 12.93 5.99 17.00
CA ASP A 129 14.01 5.12 17.45
C ASP A 129 13.61 4.31 18.69
N ALA A 130 14.26 3.16 18.87
CA ALA A 130 14.04 2.33 20.06
C ALA A 130 14.34 3.14 21.34
N GLY A 131 13.41 3.07 22.30
CA GLY A 131 13.51 3.79 23.58
C GLY A 131 13.13 5.27 23.52
N ALA A 132 12.91 5.87 22.32
CA ALA A 132 12.67 7.31 22.20
C ALA A 132 11.27 7.74 22.64
N VAL A 133 10.26 6.97 22.32
CA VAL A 133 8.85 7.28 22.61
C VAL A 133 8.18 6.09 23.30
N ASN A 134 7.54 6.35 24.41
CA ASN A 134 6.68 5.38 25.09
C ASN A 134 5.20 5.74 24.91
N THR A 135 4.32 4.83 25.28
CA THR A 135 2.86 5.01 25.15
C THR A 135 2.27 6.17 25.97
N ALA A 136 3.04 6.71 26.93
CA ALA A 136 2.65 7.86 27.74
C ALA A 136 3.22 9.20 27.21
N ALA A 137 4.02 9.17 26.16
CA ALA A 137 4.57 10.39 25.55
C ALA A 137 3.44 11.23 24.95
N THR A 138 3.57 12.55 25.07
CA THR A 138 2.66 13.51 24.44
C THR A 138 3.24 13.92 23.10
N LEU A 139 2.45 13.72 22.05
CA LEU A 139 2.74 14.19 20.70
C LEU A 139 1.84 15.39 20.40
N SER A 140 2.39 16.45 19.82
CA SER A 140 1.61 17.63 19.42
C SER A 140 1.92 18.02 17.98
N LEU A 141 0.87 18.16 17.17
CA LEU A 141 0.96 18.58 15.77
C LEU A 141 0.93 20.11 15.70
N THR A 142 1.80 20.70 14.91
CA THR A 142 1.83 22.14 14.62
C THR A 142 1.75 22.41 13.13
N ALA A 143 1.02 23.46 12.77
CA ALA A 143 0.87 23.98 11.43
C ALA A 143 1.09 25.48 11.44
N ASP A 144 2.10 25.97 10.70
CA ASP A 144 2.50 27.39 10.62
C ASP A 144 2.66 28.03 12.01
N GLY A 145 3.17 27.26 12.98
CA GLY A 145 3.39 27.70 14.36
C GLY A 145 2.19 27.57 15.31
N ALA A 146 1.00 27.21 14.81
CA ALA A 146 -0.18 26.97 15.63
C ALA A 146 -0.35 25.48 15.94
N THR A 147 -0.81 25.14 17.15
CA THR A 147 -1.13 23.75 17.52
C THR A 147 -2.42 23.30 16.81
N VAL A 148 -2.39 22.14 16.17
CA VAL A 148 -3.52 21.48 15.53
C VAL A 148 -3.96 20.30 16.40
N ALA A 149 -5.27 20.17 16.60
CA ALA A 149 -5.84 19.02 17.30
C ALA A 149 -5.57 17.73 16.50
N ALA A 150 -5.13 16.68 17.19
CA ALA A 150 -4.81 15.42 16.58
C ALA A 150 -5.07 14.24 17.50
N ASP A 151 -5.57 13.15 16.94
CA ASP A 151 -5.57 11.85 17.60
C ASP A 151 -4.29 11.09 17.24
N THR A 152 -3.70 10.41 18.22
CA THR A 152 -2.49 9.60 18.02
C THR A 152 -2.66 8.21 18.63
N TRP A 153 -2.11 7.19 17.96
CA TRP A 153 -2.11 5.82 18.48
C TRP A 153 -0.94 5.01 17.93
N PRO A 154 -0.40 4.06 18.72
CA PRO A 154 0.69 3.22 18.26
C PRO A 154 0.23 2.26 17.15
N LEU A 155 1.10 2.06 16.15
CA LEU A 155 0.94 1.06 15.08
C LEU A 155 1.90 -0.12 15.24
N ALA A 156 3.07 0.11 15.85
CA ALA A 156 4.07 -0.91 16.10
C ALA A 156 4.95 -0.56 17.30
N TYR A 157 5.59 -1.58 17.85
CA TYR A 157 6.46 -1.50 19.02
C TYR A 157 7.84 -2.10 18.72
N TRP A 158 8.86 -1.54 19.37
CA TRP A 158 10.16 -2.15 19.48
C TRP A 158 10.16 -3.30 20.49
N PRO A 159 11.15 -4.19 20.47
CA PRO A 159 11.23 -5.31 21.44
C PRO A 159 11.32 -4.88 22.90
N ASP A 160 11.74 -3.66 23.19
CA ASP A 160 11.78 -3.08 24.53
C ASP A 160 10.41 -2.50 24.99
N GLY A 161 9.40 -2.57 24.14
CA GLY A 161 8.05 -2.05 24.38
C GLY A 161 7.88 -0.56 24.07
N SER A 162 8.92 0.14 23.65
CA SER A 162 8.78 1.51 23.14
C SER A 162 8.04 1.53 21.80
N VAL A 163 7.48 2.68 21.46
CA VAL A 163 6.70 2.84 20.23
C VAL A 163 7.65 2.93 19.03
N LYS A 164 7.47 2.04 18.06
CA LYS A 164 8.21 2.04 16.79
C LYS A 164 7.55 2.91 15.74
N TRP A 165 6.22 2.82 15.64
CA TRP A 165 5.41 3.63 14.73
C TRP A 165 4.17 4.15 15.45
N THR A 166 3.83 5.41 15.21
CA THR A 166 2.57 6.02 15.67
C THR A 166 1.80 6.55 14.47
N ALA A 167 0.50 6.33 14.46
CA ALA A 167 -0.42 7.03 13.58
C ALA A 167 -0.81 8.38 14.17
N VAL A 168 -1.04 9.35 13.30
CA VAL A 168 -1.55 10.69 13.60
C VAL A 168 -2.72 11.00 12.69
N ALA A 169 -3.86 11.41 13.25
CA ALA A 169 -5.02 11.83 12.47
C ALA A 169 -5.44 13.24 12.87
N ALA A 170 -5.64 14.11 11.90
CA ALA A 170 -5.99 15.52 12.11
C ALA A 170 -6.68 16.12 10.88
N THR A 171 -7.25 17.31 11.05
CA THR A 171 -7.63 18.17 9.91
C THR A 171 -6.65 19.34 9.85
N ILE A 172 -5.86 19.40 8.79
CA ILE A 172 -4.86 20.44 8.57
C ILE A 172 -5.53 21.70 7.99
N PRO A 173 -5.24 22.90 8.50
CA PRO A 173 -5.77 24.15 7.95
C PRO A 173 -5.38 24.37 6.49
N ALA A 174 -6.23 25.06 5.76
CA ALA A 174 -6.01 25.43 4.36
C ALA A 174 -4.68 26.17 4.16
N GLY A 175 -3.89 25.76 3.16
CA GLY A 175 -2.63 26.40 2.78
C GLY A 175 -1.47 26.22 3.76
N ALA A 176 -1.65 25.48 4.85
CA ALA A 176 -0.59 25.27 5.84
C ALA A 176 0.59 24.49 5.22
N SER A 177 1.79 25.06 5.32
CA SER A 177 2.99 24.55 4.67
C SER A 177 4.14 24.20 5.62
N LYS A 178 4.22 24.83 6.78
CA LYS A 178 5.22 24.52 7.81
C LYS A 178 4.59 23.59 8.85
N LEU A 179 4.83 22.31 8.69
CA LEU A 179 4.17 21.28 9.48
C LEU A 179 5.21 20.48 10.27
N SER A 180 4.95 20.25 11.55
CA SER A 180 5.80 19.38 12.37
C SER A 180 5.02 18.65 13.45
N LEU A 181 5.51 17.47 13.81
CA LEU A 181 5.06 16.71 14.98
C LEU A 181 6.12 16.84 16.07
N ASN A 182 5.72 17.30 17.26
CA ASN A 182 6.62 17.56 18.36
C ASN A 182 6.46 16.53 19.48
N ILE A 183 7.57 16.02 20.00
CA ILE A 183 7.61 15.12 21.14
C ILE A 183 7.79 15.94 22.42
N SER A 184 6.84 15.84 23.34
CA SER A 184 6.92 16.49 24.65
C SER A 184 7.13 15.47 25.75
N GLY A 185 8.18 15.64 26.54
CA GLY A 185 8.45 14.83 27.74
C GLY A 185 7.50 15.09 28.93
N LYS A 186 6.58 16.04 28.83
CA LYS A 186 5.62 16.34 29.88
C LYS A 186 4.35 15.52 29.69
N LYS A 187 3.98 14.73 30.70
CA LYS A 187 2.64 14.12 30.71
C LYS A 187 1.60 15.20 30.55
N ASN A 188 0.74 15.07 29.55
CA ASN A 188 -0.40 15.95 29.41
C ASN A 188 -1.39 15.63 30.55
N THR A 189 -1.32 16.36 31.65
CA THR A 189 -2.21 16.20 32.82
C THR A 189 -3.61 16.76 32.57
N LYS A 190 -3.83 17.46 31.49
CA LYS A 190 -5.17 17.83 31.04
C LYS A 190 -5.79 16.70 30.25
N LYS A 191 -6.60 15.85 30.88
CA LYS A 191 -7.64 15.10 30.20
C LYS A 191 -8.45 16.12 29.38
N GLN A 192 -8.15 16.24 28.11
CA GLN A 192 -9.02 16.98 27.21
C GLN A 192 -10.31 16.18 27.17
N THR A 193 -11.38 16.72 27.77
CA THR A 193 -12.74 16.18 27.68
C THR A 193 -13.30 16.50 26.29
N SER A 194 -12.56 16.18 25.25
CA SER A 194 -13.03 16.27 23.87
C SER A 194 -14.10 15.19 23.67
N GLN A 195 -15.21 15.60 23.11
CA GLN A 195 -16.33 14.69 22.83
C GLN A 195 -15.90 13.72 21.74
N LEU A 196 -16.09 12.42 21.98
CA LEU A 196 -15.85 11.39 20.97
C LEU A 196 -16.84 11.56 19.81
N LEU A 197 -16.37 11.30 18.57
CA LEU A 197 -17.16 11.52 17.36
C LEU A 197 -18.31 10.50 17.22
N ALA A 198 -18.09 9.24 17.63
CA ALA A 198 -19.06 8.17 17.49
C ALA A 198 -19.63 7.75 18.85
N SER A 199 -20.89 7.35 18.86
CA SER A 199 -21.59 6.85 20.04
C SER A 199 -22.65 5.81 19.68
N ASN A 200 -22.94 4.91 20.63
CA ASN A 200 -24.07 3.98 20.51
C ASN A 200 -25.33 4.63 21.14
N VAL A 201 -26.34 4.86 20.34
CA VAL A 201 -27.61 5.46 20.76
C VAL A 201 -28.75 4.53 20.37
N ASN A 202 -29.45 3.96 21.37
CA ASN A 202 -30.57 3.04 21.16
C ASN A 202 -30.27 1.88 20.19
N GLY A 203 -29.06 1.35 20.26
CA GLY A 203 -28.61 0.23 19.41
C GLY A 203 -28.14 0.62 17.99
N ASN A 204 -28.13 1.91 17.66
CA ASN A 204 -27.56 2.42 16.42
C ASN A 204 -26.23 3.15 16.72
N ILE A 205 -25.29 3.07 15.78
CA ILE A 205 -24.09 3.89 15.82
C ILE A 205 -24.42 5.26 15.21
N VAL A 206 -24.17 6.31 15.97
CA VAL A 206 -24.36 7.70 15.54
C VAL A 206 -23.01 8.41 15.56
N VAL A 207 -22.64 9.02 14.44
CA VAL A 207 -21.39 9.78 14.32
C VAL A 207 -21.72 11.25 14.07
N ASN A 208 -21.10 12.15 14.87
CA ASN A 208 -21.19 13.60 14.69
C ASN A 208 -19.80 14.11 14.29
N ALA A 209 -19.64 14.51 13.02
CA ALA A 209 -18.36 14.97 12.47
C ALA A 209 -18.57 15.91 11.28
N GLY A 210 -17.75 16.95 11.16
CA GLY A 210 -17.75 17.86 10.01
C GLY A 210 -19.08 18.57 9.73
N GLY A 211 -19.91 18.80 10.78
CA GLY A 211 -21.25 19.36 10.63
C GLY A 211 -22.32 18.34 10.21
N ASN A 212 -21.94 17.07 10.05
CA ASN A 212 -22.86 15.99 9.74
C ASN A 212 -23.24 15.17 10.98
N ARG A 213 -24.46 14.63 10.96
CA ARG A 213 -24.91 13.57 11.87
C ARG A 213 -25.28 12.34 11.04
N VAL A 214 -24.50 11.26 11.19
CA VAL A 214 -24.66 10.03 10.41
C VAL A 214 -25.19 8.92 11.29
N TYR A 215 -26.29 8.31 10.87
CA TYR A 215 -26.86 7.12 11.49
C TYR A 215 -26.43 5.91 10.68
N VAL A 216 -25.54 5.11 11.27
CA VAL A 216 -25.03 3.89 10.63
C VAL A 216 -25.97 2.75 10.93
N SER A 217 -26.24 1.93 9.93
CA SER A 217 -27.20 0.85 10.01
C SER A 217 -26.74 -0.29 10.93
N LYS A 218 -27.69 -0.95 11.55
CA LYS A 218 -27.47 -2.07 12.46
C LYS A 218 -27.57 -3.42 11.77
N LYS A 219 -27.19 -4.46 12.48
CA LYS A 219 -27.35 -5.86 12.05
C LYS A 219 -28.75 -6.16 11.55
N GLY A 220 -28.84 -6.85 10.42
CA GLY A 220 -30.07 -7.24 9.74
C GLY A 220 -30.64 -6.20 8.78
N SER A 221 -30.05 -4.99 8.72
CA SER A 221 -30.43 -3.96 7.75
C SER A 221 -29.92 -4.29 6.35
N THR A 222 -30.66 -3.87 5.34
CA THR A 222 -30.19 -3.84 3.94
C THR A 222 -29.42 -2.56 3.63
N ASN A 223 -29.65 -1.51 4.41
CA ASN A 223 -28.87 -0.29 4.34
C ASN A 223 -27.54 -0.45 5.09
N ILE A 224 -26.48 0.23 4.63
CA ILE A 224 -25.21 0.44 5.32
C ILE A 224 -25.20 1.76 6.09
N ILE A 225 -25.93 2.75 5.59
CA ILE A 225 -26.19 4.04 6.26
C ILE A 225 -27.72 4.24 6.23
N ASP A 226 -28.31 4.50 7.38
CA ASP A 226 -29.75 4.78 7.48
C ASP A 226 -30.08 6.22 7.10
N SER A 227 -29.26 7.17 7.54
CA SER A 227 -29.41 8.57 7.11
C SER A 227 -28.17 9.42 7.39
N ILE A 228 -28.06 10.50 6.63
CA ILE A 228 -27.08 11.58 6.84
C ILE A 228 -27.87 12.89 6.97
N LEU A 229 -27.66 13.59 8.08
CA LEU A 229 -28.20 14.91 8.31
C LEU A 229 -27.06 15.95 8.33
N ARG A 230 -27.33 17.11 7.73
CA ARG A 230 -26.47 18.30 7.83
C ARG A 230 -27.37 19.48 8.20
N ASP A 231 -26.98 20.24 9.21
CA ASP A 231 -27.79 21.36 9.74
C ASP A 231 -29.25 20.97 10.02
N ASN A 232 -29.47 19.75 10.52
CA ASN A 232 -30.76 19.08 10.74
C ASN A 232 -31.57 18.79 9.47
N LEU A 233 -31.06 19.09 8.29
CA LEU A 233 -31.69 18.68 7.03
C LEU A 233 -31.20 17.25 6.67
N LYS A 234 -32.13 16.39 6.25
CA LYS A 234 -31.79 15.06 5.79
C LYS A 234 -31.27 15.14 4.34
N ILE A 235 -29.98 14.86 4.17
CA ILE A 235 -29.29 14.89 2.86
C ILE A 235 -29.34 13.52 2.18
N CYS A 236 -29.23 12.45 2.97
CA CYS A 236 -29.34 11.08 2.50
C CYS A 236 -30.33 10.33 3.40
N CYS A 237 -31.21 9.52 2.83
CA CYS A 237 -32.23 8.75 3.57
C CYS A 237 -32.03 7.23 3.43
N GLY A 238 -30.88 6.80 2.93
CA GLY A 238 -30.48 5.41 2.83
C GLY A 238 -29.26 5.24 1.94
N ALA A 239 -28.36 4.33 2.29
CA ALA A 239 -27.31 3.87 1.38
C ALA A 239 -27.24 2.34 1.44
N MET A 240 -27.12 1.70 0.30
CA MET A 240 -27.15 0.24 0.19
C MET A 240 -26.28 -0.26 -0.94
N LEU A 241 -25.83 -1.51 -0.84
CA LEU A 241 -25.18 -2.18 -1.96
C LEU A 241 -26.24 -2.60 -2.99
N ALA A 242 -25.89 -2.46 -4.26
CA ALA A 242 -26.73 -2.82 -5.39
C ALA A 242 -25.89 -3.61 -6.40
N GLY A 243 -26.49 -4.59 -7.03
CA GLY A 243 -25.80 -5.35 -8.06
C GLY A 243 -26.74 -6.28 -8.81
N THR A 244 -26.23 -6.82 -9.91
CA THR A 244 -26.94 -7.79 -10.76
C THR A 244 -25.99 -8.91 -11.13
N LEU A 245 -26.46 -10.13 -10.97
CA LEU A 245 -25.79 -11.36 -11.34
C LEU A 245 -26.48 -11.97 -12.56
N GLN A 246 -25.71 -12.52 -13.47
CA GLN A 246 -26.25 -13.32 -14.57
C GLN A 246 -25.56 -14.69 -14.66
N ASN A 247 -26.21 -15.64 -15.27
CA ASN A 247 -25.77 -17.04 -15.32
C ASN A 247 -24.97 -17.42 -16.57
N ASN A 248 -24.75 -16.47 -17.46
CA ASN A 248 -23.93 -16.64 -18.67
C ASN A 248 -23.10 -15.39 -18.92
N PRO A 249 -21.86 -15.50 -19.44
CA PRO A 249 -21.05 -14.34 -19.75
C PRO A 249 -21.54 -13.56 -20.99
N ALA A 250 -22.24 -14.23 -21.90
CA ALA A 250 -22.79 -13.66 -23.13
C ALA A 250 -24.21 -14.13 -23.37
N GLU A 251 -24.91 -13.49 -24.31
CA GLU A 251 -26.24 -13.94 -24.70
C GLU A 251 -26.21 -15.37 -25.34
N PRO A 252 -27.22 -16.20 -25.12
CA PRO A 252 -28.45 -15.89 -24.40
C PRO A 252 -28.33 -15.93 -22.87
N VAL A 253 -28.58 -14.81 -22.19
CA VAL A 253 -28.67 -14.76 -20.74
C VAL A 253 -30.08 -15.20 -20.34
N THR A 254 -30.19 -16.33 -19.67
CA THR A 254 -31.51 -16.92 -19.31
C THR A 254 -31.96 -16.50 -17.92
N LYS A 255 -31.06 -16.05 -17.06
CA LYS A 255 -31.38 -15.62 -15.71
C LYS A 255 -30.54 -14.42 -15.31
N ARG A 256 -31.21 -13.31 -14.94
CA ARG A 256 -30.63 -12.18 -14.23
C ARG A 256 -31.24 -12.07 -12.83
N THR A 257 -30.41 -11.83 -11.84
CA THR A 257 -30.85 -11.80 -10.45
C THR A 257 -30.32 -10.52 -9.79
N GLU A 258 -31.21 -9.72 -9.24
CA GLU A 258 -30.89 -8.56 -8.43
C GLU A 258 -30.24 -8.99 -7.12
N MET A 259 -29.25 -8.22 -6.67
CA MET A 259 -28.56 -8.42 -5.41
C MET A 259 -28.74 -7.20 -4.52
N THR A 260 -28.97 -7.45 -3.23
CA THR A 260 -28.95 -6.47 -2.16
C THR A 260 -27.89 -6.89 -1.14
N SER A 261 -27.71 -6.11 -0.09
CA SER A 261 -26.82 -6.44 1.02
C SER A 261 -27.59 -6.74 2.29
N VAL A 262 -26.92 -7.46 3.21
CA VAL A 262 -27.39 -7.62 4.60
C VAL A 262 -26.19 -7.35 5.51
N VAL A 263 -26.35 -6.41 6.44
CA VAL A 263 -25.37 -6.12 7.47
C VAL A 263 -25.39 -7.23 8.52
N GLU A 264 -24.27 -7.92 8.70
CA GLU A 264 -24.10 -8.97 9.73
C GLU A 264 -23.53 -8.40 11.04
N ASN A 265 -22.64 -7.40 10.92
CA ASN A 265 -22.08 -6.70 12.08
C ASN A 265 -21.84 -5.23 11.76
N ALA A 266 -21.93 -4.38 12.78
CA ALA A 266 -21.53 -2.97 12.73
C ALA A 266 -20.89 -2.61 14.07
N GLU A 267 -19.69 -2.05 14.03
CA GLU A 267 -18.91 -1.71 15.23
C GLU A 267 -18.12 -0.41 15.05
N ILE A 268 -17.87 0.25 16.17
CA ILE A 268 -16.95 1.38 16.21
C ILE A 268 -15.55 0.81 16.36
N GLU A 269 -14.80 0.71 15.25
CA GLU A 269 -13.45 0.16 15.21
C GLU A 269 -12.43 1.13 15.82
N ARG A 270 -12.65 2.44 15.65
CA ARG A 270 -11.86 3.53 16.26
C ARG A 270 -12.75 4.70 16.62
N ASN A 271 -12.46 5.31 17.75
CA ASN A 271 -13.25 6.47 18.23
C ASN A 271 -12.35 7.47 18.96
N GLY A 272 -12.02 8.52 18.27
CA GLY A 272 -11.26 9.66 18.77
C GLY A 272 -12.06 10.94 18.79
N SER A 273 -11.38 12.04 19.12
CA SER A 273 -11.92 13.38 19.02
C SER A 273 -11.75 13.99 17.63
N GLU A 274 -10.74 13.50 16.87
CA GLU A 274 -10.43 14.00 15.54
C GLU A 274 -10.77 13.00 14.44
N ARG A 275 -10.76 11.69 14.75
CA ARG A 275 -11.08 10.64 13.78
C ARG A 275 -11.91 9.54 14.42
N ALA A 276 -12.96 9.11 13.69
CA ALA A 276 -13.69 7.89 14.02
C ALA A 276 -13.76 6.97 12.79
N VAL A 277 -13.76 5.66 13.05
CA VAL A 277 -13.95 4.61 12.03
C VAL A 277 -15.05 3.67 12.47
N VAL A 278 -16.03 3.46 11.59
CA VAL A 278 -17.09 2.48 11.80
C VAL A 278 -16.93 1.39 10.75
N LYS A 279 -16.80 0.14 11.22
CA LYS A 279 -16.67 -1.05 10.39
C LYS A 279 -18.00 -1.79 10.32
N LEU A 280 -18.42 -2.11 9.10
CA LEU A 280 -19.55 -2.97 8.82
C LEU A 280 -19.07 -4.18 8.04
N THR A 281 -19.63 -5.34 8.34
CA THR A 281 -19.43 -6.56 7.56
C THR A 281 -20.77 -7.16 7.18
N GLY A 282 -20.79 -7.90 6.08
CA GLY A 282 -22.00 -8.54 5.61
C GLY A 282 -21.80 -9.33 4.33
N LYS A 283 -22.89 -9.74 3.70
CA LYS A 283 -22.91 -10.46 2.43
C LYS A 283 -23.94 -9.88 1.49
N HIS A 284 -23.71 -10.06 0.19
CA HIS A 284 -24.75 -9.85 -0.79
C HIS A 284 -25.79 -10.96 -0.68
N ARG A 285 -27.04 -10.62 -0.99
CA ARG A 285 -28.16 -11.54 -0.92
C ARG A 285 -29.11 -11.32 -2.11
N ASN A 286 -29.60 -12.40 -2.69
CA ASN A 286 -30.64 -12.38 -3.69
C ASN A 286 -32.05 -12.66 -3.07
N ALA A 287 -33.09 -12.54 -3.88
CA ALA A 287 -34.47 -12.82 -3.47
C ALA A 287 -34.68 -14.29 -3.04
N ASP A 288 -33.93 -15.24 -3.61
CA ASP A 288 -34.00 -16.66 -3.27
C ASP A 288 -33.29 -16.99 -1.94
N GLY A 289 -32.71 -16.00 -1.29
CA GLY A 289 -32.04 -16.16 0.00
C GLY A 289 -30.57 -16.61 -0.07
N ARG A 290 -29.98 -16.82 -1.25
CA ARG A 290 -28.57 -17.09 -1.43
C ARG A 290 -27.77 -15.91 -0.91
N GLN A 291 -26.74 -16.17 -0.09
CA GLN A 291 -25.78 -15.18 0.38
C GLN A 291 -24.41 -15.52 -0.19
N TRP A 292 -23.68 -14.49 -0.66
CA TRP A 292 -22.38 -14.61 -1.31
C TRP A 292 -21.67 -13.26 -1.36
N LEU A 293 -20.44 -13.20 -1.91
CA LEU A 293 -19.59 -12.00 -1.94
C LEU A 293 -19.56 -11.31 -0.58
N PRO A 294 -18.90 -11.93 0.44
CA PRO A 294 -18.72 -11.28 1.72
C PRO A 294 -18.00 -9.95 1.52
N TRP A 295 -18.47 -8.92 2.21
CA TRP A 295 -17.94 -7.58 2.11
C TRP A 295 -17.61 -6.98 3.47
N THR A 296 -16.65 -6.06 3.46
CA THR A 296 -16.30 -5.19 4.59
C THR A 296 -16.37 -3.74 4.12
N ILE A 297 -17.12 -2.92 4.84
CA ILE A 297 -17.17 -1.48 4.61
C ILE A 297 -16.62 -0.78 5.84
N ARG A 298 -15.76 0.22 5.62
CA ARG A 298 -15.35 1.16 6.67
C ARG A 298 -15.75 2.57 6.28
N LEU A 299 -16.37 3.25 7.24
CA LEU A 299 -16.73 4.65 7.15
C LEU A 299 -15.78 5.45 8.01
N TYR A 300 -15.10 6.43 7.41
CA TYR A 300 -14.11 7.28 8.07
C TYR A 300 -14.66 8.69 8.21
N PHE A 301 -14.55 9.21 9.40
CA PHE A 301 -15.04 10.54 9.79
C PHE A 301 -13.93 11.33 10.45
N TYR A 302 -13.87 12.63 10.15
CA TYR A 302 -12.96 13.57 10.79
C TYR A 302 -13.72 14.74 11.36
N SER A 303 -13.28 15.23 12.53
CA SER A 303 -14.01 16.24 13.33
C SER A 303 -14.39 17.48 12.54
N ALA A 304 -13.49 18.00 11.70
CA ALA A 304 -13.64 19.25 10.96
C ALA A 304 -13.82 19.07 9.44
N SER A 305 -13.91 17.82 8.94
CA SER A 305 -14.17 17.57 7.53
C SER A 305 -15.63 17.15 7.30
N PRO A 306 -16.34 17.76 6.34
CA PRO A 306 -17.66 17.31 5.95
C PRO A 306 -17.64 15.97 5.17
N ASP A 307 -16.47 15.52 4.71
CA ASP A 307 -16.33 14.35 3.89
C ASP A 307 -16.42 13.08 4.71
N ILE A 308 -17.14 12.10 4.16
CA ILE A 308 -17.21 10.75 4.67
C ILE A 308 -16.48 9.86 3.67
N ARG A 309 -15.31 9.34 4.04
CA ARG A 309 -14.63 8.35 3.20
C ARG A 309 -15.24 6.99 3.48
N LEU A 310 -15.56 6.25 2.43
CA LEU A 310 -16.06 4.88 2.48
C LEU A 310 -15.10 3.98 1.73
N THR A 311 -14.59 2.94 2.39
CA THR A 311 -13.90 1.84 1.72
C THR A 311 -14.85 0.66 1.62
N HIS A 312 -14.99 0.09 0.44
CA HIS A 312 -15.74 -1.14 0.20
C HIS A 312 -14.77 -2.21 -0.28
N SER A 313 -14.67 -3.29 0.47
CA SER A 313 -13.89 -4.47 0.11
C SER A 313 -14.81 -5.67 -0.02
N PHE A 314 -14.64 -6.49 -1.04
CA PHE A 314 -15.33 -7.77 -1.12
C PHE A 314 -14.33 -8.89 -1.43
N VAL A 315 -14.72 -10.12 -1.11
CA VAL A 315 -14.00 -11.34 -1.47
C VAL A 315 -14.87 -12.15 -2.40
N PHE A 316 -14.30 -12.66 -3.49
CA PHE A 316 -15.03 -13.51 -4.42
C PHE A 316 -15.12 -14.94 -3.85
N ASP A 317 -16.34 -15.36 -3.52
CA ASP A 317 -16.67 -16.72 -3.05
C ASP A 317 -17.70 -17.40 -3.96
N GLY A 318 -17.81 -16.93 -5.21
CA GLY A 318 -18.70 -17.47 -6.22
C GLY A 318 -18.15 -18.66 -6.99
N ASP A 319 -18.97 -19.20 -7.86
CA ASP A 319 -18.60 -20.19 -8.86
C ASP A 319 -18.26 -19.46 -10.18
N GLN A 320 -16.99 -19.48 -10.59
CA GLN A 320 -16.50 -18.76 -11.76
C GLN A 320 -17.21 -19.16 -13.07
N ASP A 321 -17.80 -20.37 -13.12
CA ASP A 321 -18.48 -20.88 -14.31
C ASP A 321 -19.99 -20.58 -14.35
N LYS A 322 -20.54 -19.99 -13.29
CA LYS A 322 -21.98 -19.70 -13.12
C LYS A 322 -22.30 -18.29 -12.65
N ASP A 323 -21.35 -17.62 -12.03
CA ASP A 323 -21.59 -16.35 -11.36
C ASP A 323 -20.88 -15.20 -12.08
N PHE A 324 -21.58 -14.60 -13.04
CA PHE A 324 -21.09 -13.48 -13.82
C PHE A 324 -21.70 -12.18 -13.28
N ILE A 325 -20.92 -11.34 -12.64
CA ILE A 325 -21.36 -10.07 -12.05
C ILE A 325 -21.56 -9.06 -13.18
N ASN A 326 -22.83 -8.73 -13.47
CA ASN A 326 -23.18 -7.76 -14.50
C ASN A 326 -23.10 -6.31 -13.98
N ALA A 327 -23.43 -6.10 -12.69
CA ALA A 327 -23.29 -4.81 -12.04
C ALA A 327 -22.97 -4.98 -10.55
N LEU A 328 -22.12 -4.11 -10.02
CA LEU A 328 -21.82 -4.01 -8.60
C LEU A 328 -21.66 -2.55 -8.24
N GLY A 329 -22.35 -2.06 -7.21
CA GLY A 329 -22.30 -0.65 -6.85
C GLY A 329 -22.84 -0.33 -5.46
N ILE A 330 -22.76 0.95 -5.11
CA ILE A 330 -23.29 1.53 -3.88
C ILE A 330 -24.23 2.66 -4.25
N ARG A 331 -25.48 2.52 -3.83
CA ARG A 331 -26.57 3.47 -4.08
C ARG A 331 -26.82 4.32 -2.84
N PHE A 332 -27.01 5.60 -3.05
CA PHE A 332 -27.37 6.60 -2.03
C PHE A 332 -28.70 7.24 -2.42
N ASP A 333 -29.67 7.18 -1.51
CA ASP A 333 -30.99 7.76 -1.71
C ASP A 333 -31.04 9.19 -1.16
N VAL A 334 -31.36 10.16 -2.02
CA VAL A 334 -31.35 11.60 -1.75
C VAL A 334 -32.77 12.14 -1.75
N PRO A 335 -33.28 12.61 -0.60
CA PRO A 335 -34.62 13.23 -0.56
C PRO A 335 -34.59 14.60 -1.25
N MET A 336 -35.54 14.83 -2.15
CA MET A 336 -35.68 16.05 -2.95
C MET A 336 -36.89 16.85 -2.47
N SER A 337 -36.70 18.12 -2.15
CA SER A 337 -37.78 19.00 -1.64
C SER A 337 -38.23 20.06 -2.62
N GLU A 338 -37.36 20.47 -3.54
CA GLU A 338 -37.69 21.52 -4.50
C GLU A 338 -38.34 20.97 -5.76
N LEU A 339 -38.97 21.85 -6.53
CA LEU A 339 -39.51 21.51 -7.85
C LEU A 339 -38.36 21.15 -8.84
N PRO A 340 -38.66 20.35 -9.89
CA PRO A 340 -37.63 19.86 -10.82
C PRO A 340 -36.71 20.94 -11.41
N TYR A 341 -37.23 22.13 -11.65
CA TYR A 341 -36.45 23.24 -12.18
C TYR A 341 -35.46 23.87 -11.19
N ASN A 342 -35.58 23.56 -9.89
CA ASN A 342 -34.65 23.94 -8.83
C ASN A 342 -33.72 22.78 -8.40
N ARG A 343 -33.76 21.66 -9.13
CA ARG A 343 -32.88 20.51 -8.88
C ARG A 343 -31.77 20.47 -9.91
N HIS A 344 -30.59 20.01 -9.49
CA HIS A 344 -29.39 20.00 -10.31
C HIS A 344 -28.67 18.67 -10.28
N VAL A 345 -28.07 18.35 -11.43
CA VAL A 345 -27.18 17.21 -11.62
C VAL A 345 -25.86 17.72 -12.17
N ALA A 346 -24.75 17.15 -11.69
CA ALA A 346 -23.45 17.43 -12.25
C ALA A 346 -22.55 16.19 -12.23
N PHE A 347 -21.62 16.15 -13.20
CA PHE A 347 -20.54 15.17 -13.25
C PHE A 347 -19.23 15.90 -13.49
N SER A 348 -18.16 15.49 -12.80
CA SER A 348 -16.81 15.86 -13.20
C SER A 348 -16.45 15.13 -14.48
N THR A 349 -15.78 15.83 -15.39
CA THR A 349 -15.27 15.30 -16.64
C THR A 349 -13.75 15.21 -16.61
N ASN A 350 -13.07 15.17 -17.72
CA ASN A 350 -11.62 15.11 -17.72
C ASN A 350 -10.98 16.47 -17.35
N ASN A 351 -9.86 16.43 -16.64
CA ASN A 351 -9.02 17.60 -16.31
C ASN A 351 -9.77 18.71 -15.54
N GLY A 352 -10.59 18.35 -14.58
CA GLY A 352 -11.35 19.30 -13.77
C GLY A 352 -12.53 19.95 -14.48
N GLY A 353 -12.90 19.46 -15.66
CA GLY A 353 -14.08 19.90 -16.37
C GLY A 353 -15.37 19.46 -15.69
N VAL A 354 -16.46 20.17 -15.96
CA VAL A 354 -17.79 19.90 -15.39
C VAL A 354 -18.86 19.90 -16.46
N TRP A 355 -19.63 18.82 -16.50
CA TRP A 355 -20.91 18.78 -17.16
C TRP A 355 -22.01 18.91 -16.11
N SER A 356 -22.97 19.82 -16.27
CA SER A 356 -24.10 19.96 -15.34
C SER A 356 -25.31 20.59 -16.03
N GLU A 357 -26.51 20.25 -15.54
CA GLU A 357 -27.74 20.88 -15.94
C GLU A 357 -28.80 20.85 -14.82
N PRO A 358 -29.81 21.77 -14.87
CA PRO A 358 -31.02 21.59 -14.06
C PRO A 358 -31.81 20.35 -14.53
N VAL A 359 -32.51 19.68 -13.62
CA VAL A 359 -33.38 18.53 -13.95
C VAL A 359 -34.48 18.94 -14.93
N GLN A 360 -34.97 20.15 -14.81
CA GLN A 360 -35.86 20.78 -15.77
C GLN A 360 -35.30 22.12 -16.23
N PRO A 361 -34.59 22.19 -17.36
CA PRO A 361 -34.05 23.43 -17.88
C PRO A 361 -35.13 24.38 -18.36
N LEU A 362 -35.24 25.57 -17.83
CA LEU A 362 -36.21 26.60 -18.25
C LEU A 362 -35.55 27.49 -19.31
N THR A 363 -35.59 27.08 -20.58
CA THR A 363 -34.85 27.74 -21.68
C THR A 363 -35.71 28.58 -22.62
N GLY A 364 -37.02 28.62 -22.40
CA GLY A 364 -37.95 29.34 -23.32
C GLY A 364 -37.89 30.87 -23.23
N ARG A 365 -38.06 31.49 -24.37
CA ARG A 365 -38.06 32.94 -24.50
C ARG A 365 -39.25 33.65 -23.80
N ARG A 366 -40.25 32.92 -23.33
CA ARG A 366 -41.50 33.44 -22.78
C ARG A 366 -41.74 33.15 -21.31
N ILE A 367 -40.81 32.55 -20.59
CA ILE A 367 -40.91 32.35 -19.14
C ILE A 367 -40.52 33.64 -18.44
N LEU A 368 -41.51 34.36 -17.95
CA LEU A 368 -41.38 35.64 -17.27
C LEU A 368 -41.98 35.54 -15.87
N ALA A 369 -41.24 35.92 -14.88
CA ALA A 369 -41.72 36.01 -13.49
C ALA A 369 -42.68 37.20 -13.31
N HIS A 370 -42.53 38.32 -14.11
CA HIS A 370 -43.44 39.49 -14.11
C HIS A 370 -43.50 40.13 -15.47
N PRO A 371 -44.73 40.54 -15.97
CA PRO A 371 -44.91 41.15 -17.27
C PRO A 371 -44.10 42.44 -17.52
N ASP A 372 -43.93 43.28 -16.52
CA ASP A 372 -43.24 44.58 -16.59
C ASP A 372 -41.71 44.47 -16.64
N SER A 373 -41.17 43.29 -16.33
CA SER A 373 -39.73 43.05 -16.37
C SER A 373 -39.27 42.40 -17.67
N ALA A 374 -40.17 42.12 -18.58
CA ALA A 374 -40.01 41.26 -19.75
C ALA A 374 -38.87 41.63 -20.70
N ARG A 375 -38.64 42.90 -20.92
CA ARG A 375 -37.63 43.37 -21.91
C ARG A 375 -36.21 43.44 -21.37
N LYS A 376 -35.98 43.50 -20.07
CA LYS A 376 -34.68 43.71 -19.45
C LYS A 376 -34.14 42.54 -18.67
N ARG A 377 -34.94 41.51 -18.38
CA ARG A 377 -34.59 40.42 -17.43
C ARG A 377 -34.77 38.98 -17.95
N GLN A 378 -34.99 38.75 -19.22
CA GLN A 378 -35.15 37.39 -19.77
C GLN A 378 -34.01 36.41 -19.51
N PRO A 379 -32.73 36.81 -19.47
CA PRO A 379 -31.65 35.92 -19.10
C PRO A 379 -31.63 35.49 -17.61
N ILE A 380 -32.38 36.16 -16.75
CA ILE A 380 -32.23 36.03 -15.31
C ILE A 380 -32.60 34.64 -14.81
N ILE A 381 -33.71 34.05 -15.26
CA ILE A 381 -34.16 32.72 -14.80
C ILE A 381 -33.17 31.62 -15.19
N GLN A 382 -32.72 31.61 -16.43
CA GLN A 382 -31.67 30.67 -16.85
C GLN A 382 -30.35 30.90 -16.07
N GLN A 383 -29.98 32.16 -15.86
CA GLN A 383 -28.78 32.50 -15.09
C GLN A 383 -28.93 32.12 -13.63
N MET A 384 -30.11 32.28 -13.05
CA MET A 384 -30.39 31.79 -11.69
C MET A 384 -30.21 30.28 -11.61
N GLN A 385 -30.81 29.51 -12.52
CA GLN A 385 -30.58 28.06 -12.58
C GLN A 385 -29.11 27.71 -12.69
N MET A 386 -28.38 28.38 -13.60
CA MET A 386 -26.94 28.08 -13.83
C MET A 386 -26.06 28.42 -12.61
N ARG A 387 -26.48 29.37 -11.76
CA ARG A 387 -25.77 29.75 -10.52
C ARG A 387 -26.28 28.98 -9.28
N GLY A 388 -27.26 28.08 -9.44
CA GLY A 388 -27.89 27.41 -8.32
C GLY A 388 -28.74 28.31 -7.42
N GLU A 389 -29.19 29.46 -7.94
CA GLU A 389 -30.11 30.33 -7.25
C GLU A 389 -31.53 29.80 -7.37
N LYS A 390 -32.30 29.96 -6.30
CA LYS A 390 -33.71 29.51 -6.30
C LYS A 390 -34.53 30.32 -7.32
N VAL A 391 -35.08 29.63 -8.28
CA VAL A 391 -36.03 30.18 -9.25
C VAL A 391 -37.34 30.48 -8.52
N PRO A 392 -38.11 31.55 -8.89
CA PRO A 392 -39.39 31.90 -8.30
C PRO A 392 -40.34 30.71 -8.19
N ALA A 393 -41.26 30.79 -7.24
CA ALA A 393 -42.28 29.76 -7.05
C ALA A 393 -43.19 29.66 -8.28
N TYR A 394 -43.72 28.44 -8.53
CA TYR A 394 -44.56 28.16 -9.71
C TYR A 394 -45.75 29.14 -9.83
N GLU A 395 -46.33 29.54 -8.73
CA GLU A 395 -47.49 30.47 -8.63
C GLU A 395 -47.14 31.89 -9.04
N GLU A 396 -45.87 32.28 -8.98
CA GLU A 396 -45.39 33.60 -9.36
C GLU A 396 -45.28 33.79 -10.88
N PHE A 397 -45.34 32.67 -11.66
CA PHE A 397 -45.36 32.74 -13.09
C PHE A 397 -46.77 33.05 -13.61
N ASP A 398 -46.88 33.74 -14.72
CA ASP A 398 -48.15 33.94 -15.38
C ASP A 398 -48.74 32.63 -15.96
N LYS A 399 -49.98 32.68 -16.42
CA LYS A 399 -50.66 31.49 -16.98
C LYS A 399 -49.87 30.86 -18.15
N ALA A 400 -49.25 31.65 -19.00
CA ALA A 400 -48.52 31.13 -20.15
C ALA A 400 -47.18 30.53 -19.70
N GLY A 401 -46.49 31.13 -18.72
CA GLY A 401 -45.27 30.61 -18.12
C GLY A 401 -45.50 29.27 -17.40
N ARG A 402 -46.60 29.17 -16.63
CA ARG A 402 -46.99 27.90 -15.97
C ARG A 402 -47.27 26.80 -17.00
N ALA A 403 -48.04 27.07 -18.04
CA ALA A 403 -48.33 26.10 -19.10
C ALA A 403 -47.04 25.61 -19.79
N LEU A 404 -46.08 26.51 -20.00
CA LEU A 404 -44.78 26.13 -20.57
C LEU A 404 -43.97 25.26 -19.61
N ILE A 405 -44.00 25.55 -18.30
CA ILE A 405 -43.30 24.72 -17.29
C ILE A 405 -43.95 23.32 -17.22
N ASP A 406 -45.27 23.23 -17.27
CA ASP A 406 -46.01 21.97 -17.22
C ASP A 406 -45.73 21.07 -18.45
N ASP A 407 -45.56 21.67 -19.62
CA ASP A 407 -45.29 20.95 -20.89
C ASP A 407 -43.77 20.69 -21.14
N TRP A 408 -42.90 21.29 -20.34
CA TRP A 408 -41.46 21.22 -20.60
C TRP A 408 -40.87 19.90 -20.12
N ALA A 409 -39.96 19.34 -20.91
CA ALA A 409 -39.27 18.12 -20.56
C ALA A 409 -38.41 18.30 -19.27
N ALA A 410 -38.65 17.42 -18.33
CA ALA A 410 -37.81 17.20 -17.18
C ALA A 410 -37.12 15.82 -17.30
N TRP A 411 -35.89 15.73 -16.91
CA TRP A 411 -35.06 14.54 -17.09
C TRP A 411 -35.02 13.73 -15.80
N ASP A 412 -35.09 12.40 -15.90
CA ASP A 412 -35.25 11.52 -14.74
C ASP A 412 -34.02 10.68 -14.43
N GLY A 413 -33.27 10.33 -15.47
CA GLY A 413 -32.08 9.50 -15.33
C GLY A 413 -30.87 10.08 -16.04
N TYR A 414 -29.69 9.94 -15.43
CA TYR A 414 -28.40 10.39 -15.99
C TYR A 414 -27.34 9.34 -15.66
N ARG A 415 -26.44 9.09 -16.59
CA ARG A 415 -25.35 8.13 -16.38
C ARG A 415 -24.06 8.59 -17.04
N LEU A 416 -23.00 8.63 -16.24
CA LEU A 416 -21.61 8.68 -16.71
C LEU A 416 -21.06 7.26 -16.70
N SER A 417 -20.58 6.78 -17.86
CA SER A 417 -20.00 5.44 -18.03
C SER A 417 -18.57 5.55 -18.53
N GLN A 418 -17.62 4.98 -17.81
CA GLN A 418 -16.22 4.82 -18.20
C GLN A 418 -15.96 3.31 -18.36
N CYS A 419 -16.22 2.78 -19.57
CA CYS A 419 -16.09 1.34 -19.86
C CYS A 419 -14.74 0.94 -20.46
N GLY A 420 -13.82 1.89 -20.61
CA GLY A 420 -12.46 1.70 -21.08
C GLY A 420 -11.56 2.80 -20.57
N PRO A 421 -10.23 2.68 -20.74
CA PRO A 421 -9.27 3.62 -20.16
C PRO A 421 -9.24 4.98 -20.84
N ASP A 422 -9.79 5.11 -22.05
CA ASP A 422 -9.66 6.29 -22.90
C ASP A 422 -11.00 6.85 -23.41
N GLY A 423 -12.13 6.43 -22.81
CA GLY A 423 -13.42 6.92 -23.24
C GLY A 423 -14.50 6.84 -22.18
N PHE A 424 -15.17 7.98 -21.93
CA PHE A 424 -16.41 8.02 -21.16
C PHE A 424 -17.53 8.71 -21.94
N THR A 425 -18.77 8.36 -21.55
CA THR A 425 -19.97 9.01 -22.07
C THR A 425 -20.87 9.47 -20.94
N ILE A 426 -21.55 10.62 -21.14
CA ILE A 426 -22.67 11.05 -20.28
C ILE A 426 -23.94 10.98 -21.11
N ARG A 427 -24.95 10.29 -20.59
CA ARG A 427 -26.26 10.11 -21.22
C ARG A 427 -27.37 10.47 -20.24
N LYS A 428 -28.51 10.88 -20.77
CA LYS A 428 -29.72 11.16 -19.99
C LYS A 428 -30.97 10.55 -20.62
N ARG A 429 -32.04 10.40 -19.86
CA ARG A 429 -33.36 9.93 -20.31
C ARG A 429 -34.47 10.61 -19.54
N ALA A 430 -35.64 10.75 -20.18
CA ALA A 430 -36.81 11.41 -19.60
C ALA A 430 -37.54 10.56 -18.56
N THR A 431 -37.59 9.23 -18.76
CA THR A 431 -38.19 8.26 -17.84
C THR A 431 -37.35 6.97 -17.83
N ALA A 432 -37.63 6.08 -16.89
CA ALA A 432 -36.95 4.80 -16.84
C ALA A 432 -37.15 3.93 -18.12
N GLY A 433 -38.25 4.08 -18.80
CA GLY A 433 -38.55 3.38 -20.06
C GLY A 433 -38.16 4.12 -21.33
N SER A 434 -37.65 5.36 -21.24
CA SER A 434 -37.24 6.15 -22.41
C SER A 434 -35.84 5.74 -22.88
N PRO A 435 -35.52 5.90 -24.18
CA PRO A 435 -34.16 5.69 -24.67
C PRO A 435 -33.19 6.68 -24.07
N TRP A 436 -31.92 6.27 -23.97
CA TRP A 436 -30.84 7.11 -23.55
C TRP A 436 -30.44 8.08 -24.68
N ILE A 437 -30.21 9.33 -24.32
CA ILE A 437 -29.73 10.38 -25.21
C ILE A 437 -28.32 10.78 -24.79
N GLY A 438 -27.35 10.71 -25.70
CA GLY A 438 -25.98 11.17 -25.46
C GLY A 438 -25.93 12.68 -25.31
N THR A 439 -25.22 13.16 -24.31
CA THR A 439 -25.09 14.59 -24.02
C THR A 439 -23.65 15.07 -24.05
N TYR A 440 -22.72 14.24 -23.60
CA TYR A 440 -21.31 14.60 -23.56
C TYR A 440 -20.43 13.34 -23.59
N GLY A 441 -19.15 13.50 -23.91
CA GLY A 441 -18.15 12.44 -23.84
C GLY A 441 -16.75 13.05 -23.77
N GLY A 442 -15.82 12.23 -23.33
CA GLY A 442 -14.43 12.61 -23.20
C GLY A 442 -13.55 11.37 -23.02
N THR A 443 -12.33 11.55 -22.56
CA THR A 443 -11.36 10.46 -22.43
C THR A 443 -11.39 9.82 -21.04
N ARG A 444 -11.09 10.57 -19.98
CA ARG A 444 -10.88 10.06 -18.60
C ARG A 444 -11.62 10.96 -17.62
N ALA A 445 -12.72 10.51 -17.11
CA ALA A 445 -13.49 11.30 -16.14
C ALA A 445 -12.83 11.27 -14.76
N ASP A 446 -12.90 12.38 -14.03
CA ASP A 446 -12.35 12.49 -12.67
C ASP A 446 -13.19 11.71 -11.61
N GLY A 447 -14.39 11.25 -11.97
CA GLY A 447 -15.17 10.29 -11.20
C GLY A 447 -15.97 10.88 -10.04
N CYS A 448 -16.53 12.09 -10.18
CA CYS A 448 -17.43 12.70 -9.21
C CYS A 448 -18.80 13.01 -9.81
N ALA A 449 -19.87 12.71 -9.05
CA ALA A 449 -21.25 13.08 -9.38
C ALA A 449 -21.87 13.90 -8.25
N TYR A 450 -22.78 14.80 -8.60
CA TYR A 450 -23.63 15.56 -7.68
C TYR A 450 -25.09 15.41 -8.04
N LEU A 451 -25.93 15.20 -7.03
CA LEU A 451 -27.37 15.25 -7.10
C LEU A 451 -27.90 16.08 -5.96
N GLY A 452 -28.71 17.08 -6.24
CA GLY A 452 -29.34 17.89 -5.19
C GLY A 452 -30.30 18.93 -5.75
N ASP A 453 -30.80 19.74 -4.84
CA ASP A 453 -31.56 20.94 -5.16
C ASP A 453 -30.83 22.18 -4.62
N VAL A 454 -31.49 23.34 -4.67
CA VAL A 454 -30.91 24.61 -4.19
C VAL A 454 -30.78 24.68 -2.65
N SER A 455 -31.30 23.71 -1.91
CA SER A 455 -31.28 23.67 -0.44
C SER A 455 -30.41 22.56 0.13
N ARG A 456 -30.21 21.48 -0.60
CA ARG A 456 -29.45 20.29 -0.16
C ARG A 456 -28.93 19.50 -1.32
N GLY A 457 -27.89 18.69 -1.10
CA GLY A 457 -27.37 17.79 -2.11
C GLY A 457 -26.32 16.83 -1.58
N LEU A 458 -25.93 15.90 -2.44
CA LEU A 458 -24.91 14.89 -2.18
C LEU A 458 -23.96 14.82 -3.34
N ALA A 459 -22.68 15.01 -3.08
CA ALA A 459 -21.62 14.63 -4.01
C ALA A 459 -21.05 13.26 -3.64
N VAL A 460 -20.76 12.45 -4.64
CA VAL A 460 -20.14 11.12 -4.50
C VAL A 460 -18.98 11.04 -5.49
N ALA A 461 -17.79 10.78 -5.00
CA ALA A 461 -16.59 10.58 -5.82
C ALA A 461 -16.01 9.19 -5.61
N MET A 462 -15.42 8.61 -6.66
CA MET A 462 -14.70 7.34 -6.64
C MET A 462 -13.23 7.58 -6.92
N LYS A 463 -12.37 7.12 -6.01
CA LYS A 463 -10.92 7.17 -6.23
C LYS A 463 -10.54 6.22 -7.38
N ASP A 464 -9.56 6.63 -8.19
CA ASP A 464 -9.05 5.87 -9.34
C ASP A 464 -10.16 5.44 -10.31
N PHE A 465 -11.14 6.34 -10.56
CA PHE A 465 -12.36 6.06 -11.29
C PHE A 465 -12.12 5.50 -12.70
N TRP A 466 -11.36 6.23 -13.53
CA TRP A 466 -11.10 5.80 -14.90
C TRP A 466 -10.05 4.69 -14.96
N GLN A 467 -9.10 4.65 -14.00
CA GLN A 467 -8.08 3.60 -13.93
C GLN A 467 -8.70 2.24 -13.61
N SER A 468 -9.75 2.22 -12.81
CA SER A 468 -10.45 1.01 -12.38
C SER A 468 -11.68 0.68 -13.23
N TYR A 469 -11.68 1.09 -14.52
CA TYR A 469 -12.79 0.75 -15.40
C TYR A 469 -13.09 -0.78 -15.39
N PRO A 470 -14.33 -1.20 -15.65
CA PRO A 470 -15.50 -0.41 -16.03
C PRO A 470 -16.20 0.20 -14.80
N SER A 471 -16.16 1.49 -14.70
CA SER A 471 -16.75 2.25 -13.59
C SER A 471 -17.89 3.15 -14.09
N GLY A 472 -18.74 3.61 -13.18
CA GLY A 472 -19.85 4.48 -13.56
C GLY A 472 -20.44 5.26 -12.40
N LEU A 473 -21.12 6.36 -12.75
CA LEU A 473 -21.92 7.15 -11.82
C LEU A 473 -23.31 7.35 -12.43
N GLU A 474 -24.33 6.93 -11.72
CA GLU A 474 -25.69 6.97 -12.22
C GLU A 474 -26.63 7.73 -11.27
N ILE A 475 -27.45 8.57 -11.82
CA ILE A 475 -28.53 9.28 -11.12
C ILE A 475 -29.86 8.80 -11.68
N ASN A 476 -30.76 8.36 -10.78
CA ASN A 476 -32.09 7.91 -11.16
C ASN A 476 -33.15 8.61 -10.31
N ASN A 477 -34.37 8.68 -10.89
CA ASN A 477 -35.56 9.26 -10.27
C ASN A 477 -35.35 10.74 -9.86
N ALA A 478 -34.60 11.50 -10.65
CA ALA A 478 -34.27 12.90 -10.35
C ALA A 478 -35.53 13.80 -10.25
N ARG A 479 -36.62 13.40 -10.88
CA ARG A 479 -37.94 14.06 -10.81
C ARG A 479 -38.73 13.68 -9.57
N GLY A 480 -38.44 12.53 -8.95
CA GLY A 480 -39.18 11.98 -7.82
C GLY A 480 -38.89 12.70 -6.48
N ASN A 481 -39.63 12.33 -5.44
CA ASN A 481 -39.43 12.87 -4.09
C ASN A 481 -38.19 12.29 -3.41
N VAL A 482 -37.72 11.15 -3.87
CA VAL A 482 -36.44 10.54 -3.49
C VAL A 482 -35.72 10.15 -4.77
N ALA A 483 -34.63 10.80 -5.05
CA ALA A 483 -33.74 10.46 -6.15
C ALA A 483 -32.57 9.61 -5.64
N SER A 484 -31.74 9.05 -6.51
CA SER A 484 -30.59 8.27 -6.09
C SER A 484 -29.35 8.59 -6.90
N VAL A 485 -28.18 8.50 -6.22
CA VAL A 485 -26.86 8.43 -6.86
C VAL A 485 -26.30 7.03 -6.63
N THR A 486 -25.90 6.34 -7.69
CA THR A 486 -25.23 5.05 -7.62
C THR A 486 -23.82 5.17 -8.13
N ALA A 487 -22.83 4.83 -7.30
CA ALA A 487 -21.45 4.62 -7.73
C ALA A 487 -21.31 3.16 -8.15
N TRP A 488 -21.18 2.93 -9.44
CA TRP A 488 -20.96 1.60 -10.00
C TRP A 488 -19.47 1.26 -9.95
N LEU A 489 -19.11 0.31 -9.11
CA LEU A 489 -17.78 -0.28 -9.01
C LEU A 489 -17.51 -1.17 -10.23
N TRP A 490 -18.57 -1.85 -10.70
CA TRP A 490 -18.63 -2.51 -11.99
C TRP A 490 -19.88 -2.01 -12.72
N ASN A 491 -19.66 -1.38 -13.86
CA ASN A 491 -20.70 -0.65 -14.58
C ASN A 491 -21.61 -1.60 -15.36
N PRO A 492 -22.96 -1.48 -15.23
CA PRO A 492 -23.90 -2.30 -15.99
C PRO A 492 -23.89 -2.08 -17.51
N ASP A 493 -23.23 -1.06 -18.01
CA ASP A 493 -23.02 -0.85 -19.45
C ASP A 493 -21.84 -1.65 -20.02
N ALA A 494 -21.03 -2.24 -19.15
CA ALA A 494 -19.93 -3.11 -19.52
C ALA A 494 -20.38 -4.56 -19.68
N GLU A 495 -19.52 -5.38 -20.26
CA GLU A 495 -19.68 -6.82 -20.23
C GLU A 495 -19.66 -7.34 -18.79
N PRO A 496 -20.35 -8.45 -18.49
CA PRO A 496 -20.32 -9.03 -17.16
C PRO A 496 -18.91 -9.48 -16.79
N MET A 497 -18.60 -9.38 -15.49
CA MET A 497 -17.32 -9.81 -14.94
C MET A 497 -17.14 -11.31 -15.14
N ASP A 498 -16.23 -11.71 -16.01
CA ASP A 498 -15.84 -13.08 -16.28
C ASP A 498 -14.47 -13.36 -15.65
N LEU A 499 -14.46 -14.20 -14.61
CA LEU A 499 -13.26 -14.52 -13.84
C LEU A 499 -12.67 -15.88 -14.19
N ARG A 500 -13.15 -16.55 -15.24
CA ARG A 500 -12.61 -17.84 -15.67
C ARG A 500 -11.19 -17.67 -16.20
N HIS A 501 -10.31 -18.61 -15.84
CA HIS A 501 -9.04 -18.73 -16.53
C HIS A 501 -9.29 -19.22 -17.97
N TYR A 502 -8.55 -18.67 -18.94
CA TYR A 502 -8.76 -18.93 -20.36
C TYR A 502 -8.46 -20.38 -20.75
N ASP A 503 -7.67 -21.07 -19.93
CA ASP A 503 -7.15 -22.40 -20.23
C ASP A 503 -7.41 -23.37 -19.07
N VAL A 504 -7.74 -24.60 -19.41
CA VAL A 504 -8.08 -25.67 -18.44
C VAL A 504 -7.20 -26.92 -18.64
N ARG A 505 -6.24 -26.88 -19.57
CA ARG A 505 -5.39 -28.03 -19.90
C ARG A 505 -3.92 -27.66 -19.79
N ALA A 506 -3.14 -28.59 -19.23
CA ALA A 506 -1.69 -28.46 -19.20
C ALA A 506 -1.08 -28.55 -20.61
N HIS A 507 -0.12 -27.70 -20.89
CA HIS A 507 0.58 -27.62 -22.18
C HIS A 507 1.97 -28.24 -22.16
N GLY A 508 2.40 -28.76 -21.03
CA GLY A 508 3.72 -29.34 -20.84
C GLY A 508 4.83 -28.30 -20.89
N LEU A 509 4.57 -27.08 -20.36
CA LEU A 509 5.58 -26.05 -20.23
C LEU A 509 6.77 -26.56 -19.41
N ASN A 510 7.98 -26.10 -19.73
CA ASN A 510 9.20 -26.50 -19.03
C ASN A 510 9.20 -26.09 -17.56
N SER A 511 8.41 -25.09 -17.20
CA SER A 511 8.17 -24.69 -15.82
C SER A 511 6.88 -25.33 -15.34
N SER A 512 7.00 -26.27 -14.41
CA SER A 512 5.88 -27.04 -13.91
C SER A 512 4.89 -26.23 -13.05
N TYR A 513 5.24 -25.02 -12.66
CA TYR A 513 4.39 -24.15 -11.84
C TYR A 513 3.57 -23.13 -12.65
N GLU A 514 4.04 -22.75 -13.82
CA GLU A 514 3.39 -21.80 -14.72
C GLU A 514 2.33 -22.43 -15.60
N ASP A 515 2.35 -23.77 -15.72
CA ASP A 515 1.36 -24.51 -16.47
C ASP A 515 0.04 -24.66 -15.68
N VAL A 516 -1.04 -24.93 -16.39
CA VAL A 516 -2.35 -25.15 -15.79
C VAL A 516 -2.34 -26.40 -14.91
N GLN A 517 -2.90 -26.27 -13.72
CA GLN A 517 -3.13 -27.37 -12.79
C GLN A 517 -4.61 -27.41 -12.42
N GLU A 518 -5.21 -28.60 -12.47
CA GLU A 518 -6.63 -28.79 -12.15
C GLU A 518 -6.97 -28.21 -10.76
N GLY A 519 -7.99 -27.35 -10.70
CA GLY A 519 -8.48 -26.72 -9.49
C GLY A 519 -7.62 -25.59 -8.93
N MET A 520 -6.44 -25.28 -9.52
CA MET A 520 -5.55 -24.24 -9.03
C MET A 520 -5.78 -22.88 -9.69
N SER A 521 -6.19 -22.83 -10.95
CA SER A 521 -6.48 -21.58 -11.67
C SER A 521 -7.86 -21.04 -11.31
N THR A 522 -8.03 -20.57 -10.07
CA THR A 522 -9.34 -20.17 -9.53
C THR A 522 -9.31 -18.77 -8.93
N PRO A 523 -10.34 -17.94 -9.16
CA PRO A 523 -10.52 -16.64 -8.48
C PRO A 523 -11.16 -16.78 -7.09
N TYR A 524 -11.51 -17.99 -6.64
CA TYR A 524 -12.17 -18.18 -5.35
C TYR A 524 -11.25 -17.77 -4.19
N GLY A 525 -11.59 -16.65 -3.54
CA GLY A 525 -10.83 -16.11 -2.43
C GLY A 525 -10.07 -14.81 -2.71
N ILE A 526 -9.99 -14.34 -3.96
CA ILE A 526 -9.39 -13.03 -4.27
C ILE A 526 -10.29 -11.89 -3.78
N ALA A 527 -9.72 -10.71 -3.58
CA ALA A 527 -10.44 -9.55 -3.08
C ALA A 527 -10.22 -8.30 -3.93
N ARG A 528 -11.09 -7.32 -3.76
CA ARG A 528 -10.92 -5.98 -4.32
C ARG A 528 -11.48 -4.92 -3.39
N THR A 529 -10.76 -3.81 -3.23
CA THR A 529 -11.20 -2.64 -2.47
C THR A 529 -11.40 -1.44 -3.39
N THR A 530 -12.54 -0.75 -3.23
CA THR A 530 -12.84 0.53 -3.86
C THR A 530 -13.08 1.59 -2.79
N ILE A 531 -12.64 2.82 -3.06
CA ILE A 531 -12.74 3.94 -2.13
C ILE A 531 -13.67 4.99 -2.72
N LEU A 532 -14.68 5.38 -1.94
CA LEU A 532 -15.57 6.49 -2.25
C LEU A 532 -15.37 7.63 -1.25
N THR A 533 -15.59 8.85 -1.71
CA THR A 533 -15.77 10.03 -0.84
C THR A 533 -17.18 10.58 -1.03
N ILE A 534 -17.88 10.75 0.07
CA ILE A 534 -19.27 11.22 0.11
C ILE A 534 -19.25 12.59 0.80
N ARG A 535 -19.76 13.61 0.12
CA ARG A 535 -19.87 14.97 0.67
C ARG A 535 -21.32 15.41 0.71
N PRO A 536 -21.96 15.45 1.88
CA PRO A 536 -23.23 16.12 2.09
C PRO A 536 -23.07 17.64 1.93
N ASP A 537 -23.99 18.29 1.22
CA ASP A 537 -23.92 19.71 0.89
C ASP A 537 -25.24 20.44 1.17
N ASN A 538 -25.16 21.77 1.36
CA ASN A 538 -26.27 22.69 1.62
C ASN A 538 -26.83 23.30 0.33
N GLY A 539 -26.79 22.56 -0.79
CA GLY A 539 -27.40 22.91 -2.06
C GLY A 539 -26.40 23.33 -3.15
N TYR A 540 -26.86 23.16 -4.39
CA TYR A 540 -26.06 23.48 -5.57
C TYR A 540 -25.83 24.98 -5.73
N LYS A 541 -24.58 25.39 -5.94
CA LYS A 541 -24.18 26.82 -6.09
C LYS A 541 -23.54 27.12 -7.46
N GLY A 542 -23.72 26.25 -8.41
CA GLY A 542 -23.22 26.42 -9.78
C GLY A 542 -22.00 25.58 -10.11
N LYS A 543 -21.57 25.66 -11.38
CA LYS A 543 -20.50 24.82 -11.93
C LYS A 543 -19.14 25.04 -11.26
N ALA A 544 -18.80 26.28 -10.90
CA ALA A 544 -17.51 26.61 -10.34
C ALA A 544 -17.36 26.02 -8.92
N ASP A 545 -18.40 26.15 -8.09
CA ASP A 545 -18.44 25.56 -6.75
C ASP A 545 -18.39 24.02 -6.79
N PHE A 546 -19.11 23.41 -7.74
CA PHE A 546 -19.01 21.95 -7.91
C PHE A 546 -17.63 21.53 -8.42
N ALA A 547 -17.00 22.28 -9.33
CA ALA A 547 -15.64 21.99 -9.79
C ALA A 547 -14.63 22.01 -8.64
N GLU A 548 -14.74 22.98 -7.74
CA GLU A 548 -13.91 23.08 -6.55
C GLU A 548 -14.19 21.91 -5.60
N THR A 549 -15.46 21.60 -5.36
CA THR A 549 -15.88 20.44 -4.54
C THR A 549 -15.33 19.14 -5.13
N ALA A 550 -15.55 18.87 -6.40
CA ALA A 550 -15.10 17.67 -7.09
C ALA A 550 -13.57 17.53 -7.02
N SER A 551 -12.85 18.62 -7.34
CA SER A 551 -11.39 18.65 -7.24
C SER A 551 -10.91 18.36 -5.80
N GLY A 552 -11.56 18.92 -4.80
CA GLY A 552 -11.20 18.70 -3.39
C GLY A 552 -11.39 17.27 -2.90
N ILE A 553 -12.47 16.61 -3.32
CA ILE A 553 -12.79 15.24 -2.87
C ILE A 553 -12.16 14.13 -3.73
N THR A 554 -11.68 14.46 -4.93
CA THR A 554 -10.91 13.53 -5.78
C THR A 554 -9.40 13.67 -5.58
N ALA A 555 -8.93 14.79 -5.05
CA ALA A 555 -7.51 15.01 -4.80
C ALA A 555 -6.95 14.06 -3.74
N GLU A 556 -5.80 13.48 -4.02
CA GLU A 556 -5.05 12.70 -3.05
C GLU A 556 -4.01 13.58 -2.34
N ASN A 557 -4.43 14.17 -1.22
CA ASN A 557 -3.57 15.00 -0.39
C ASN A 557 -2.91 14.15 0.69
N VAL A 558 -1.61 13.91 0.57
CA VAL A 558 -0.86 13.04 1.48
C VAL A 558 0.18 13.85 2.24
N LEU A 559 0.14 13.75 3.57
CA LEU A 559 1.10 14.36 4.48
C LEU A 559 1.93 13.26 5.14
N LEU A 560 3.25 13.38 5.08
CA LEU A 560 4.17 12.39 5.65
C LEU A 560 5.39 13.06 6.29
N PRO A 561 6.13 12.34 7.16
CA PRO A 561 7.48 12.73 7.51
C PRO A 561 8.35 12.85 6.26
N THR A 562 9.29 13.81 6.29
CA THR A 562 10.17 14.05 5.14
C THR A 562 11.09 12.85 4.85
N PRO A 563 11.51 12.64 3.58
CA PRO A 563 12.47 11.58 3.22
C PRO A 563 13.72 11.55 4.11
N ASP A 564 14.27 12.71 4.39
CA ASP A 564 15.44 12.89 5.25
C ASP A 564 15.18 12.39 6.69
N TYR A 565 14.02 12.65 7.27
CA TYR A 565 13.64 12.11 8.57
C TYR A 565 13.48 10.58 8.51
N LEU A 566 12.75 10.06 7.54
CA LEU A 566 12.54 8.61 7.37
C LEU A 566 13.85 7.86 7.17
N HIS A 567 14.78 8.44 6.40
CA HIS A 567 16.11 7.89 6.19
C HIS A 567 16.93 7.86 7.50
N ARG A 568 16.97 8.97 8.26
CA ARG A 568 17.67 9.02 9.55
C ARG A 568 17.13 8.03 10.57
N ARG A 569 15.83 7.71 10.51
CA ARG A 569 15.19 6.69 11.38
C ARG A 569 15.34 5.29 10.84
N LYS A 570 16.02 5.08 9.71
CA LYS A 570 16.11 3.78 9.03
C LYS A 570 14.75 3.11 8.86
N ALA A 571 13.73 3.93 8.59
CA ALA A 571 12.38 3.43 8.38
C ALA A 571 12.40 2.40 7.24
N PHE A 572 11.97 1.18 7.53
CA PHE A 572 12.00 0.03 6.63
C PHE A 572 13.41 -0.44 6.21
N GLY A 573 14.41 -0.24 7.06
CA GLY A 573 15.76 -0.77 6.87
C GLY A 573 16.74 0.23 6.23
N ILE A 574 17.65 -0.28 5.39
CA ILE A 574 18.78 0.47 4.85
C ILE A 574 18.52 0.83 3.38
N TRP A 575 18.47 2.12 3.10
CA TRP A 575 18.31 2.68 1.76
C TRP A 575 18.92 4.07 1.70
N SER A 576 19.37 4.53 0.52
CA SER A 576 20.03 5.82 0.34
C SER A 576 19.03 6.93 -0.01
N LEU A 577 19.33 8.16 0.37
CA LEU A 577 18.76 9.34 -0.29
C LEU A 577 19.33 9.48 -1.71
N PRO A 578 18.67 10.23 -2.62
CA PRO A 578 19.25 10.53 -3.93
C PRO A 578 20.58 11.24 -3.80
N ASP A 579 21.61 10.75 -4.49
CA ASP A 579 22.95 11.30 -4.45
C ASP A 579 23.51 11.50 -5.86
N ARG A 580 23.70 12.75 -6.25
CA ARG A 580 24.26 13.17 -7.53
C ARG A 580 25.59 13.94 -7.36
N SER A 581 26.26 13.73 -6.22
CA SER A 581 27.48 14.44 -5.84
C SER A 581 28.68 14.18 -6.75
N THR A 582 28.71 13.02 -7.41
CA THR A 582 29.74 12.67 -8.40
C THR A 582 29.09 12.22 -9.71
N PRO A 583 29.81 12.28 -10.86
CA PRO A 583 29.27 11.78 -12.13
C PRO A 583 28.89 10.29 -12.08
N ALA A 584 29.60 9.47 -11.33
CA ALA A 584 29.31 8.05 -11.18
C ALA A 584 27.99 7.83 -10.41
N ARG A 585 27.79 8.53 -9.30
CA ARG A 585 26.55 8.48 -8.52
C ARG A 585 25.37 9.05 -9.30
N ALA A 586 25.58 10.17 -10.00
CA ALA A 586 24.55 10.75 -10.88
C ALA A 586 24.08 9.75 -11.95
N ALA A 587 25.02 8.98 -12.55
CA ALA A 587 24.65 7.96 -13.55
C ALA A 587 23.81 6.81 -12.95
N VAL A 588 24.02 6.46 -11.70
CA VAL A 588 23.17 5.48 -10.98
C VAL A 588 21.78 6.05 -10.76
N GLU A 589 21.67 7.29 -10.31
CA GLU A 589 20.36 7.96 -10.14
C GLU A 589 19.60 8.10 -11.45
N ASP A 590 20.30 8.47 -12.55
CA ASP A 590 19.69 8.55 -13.88
C ASP A 590 19.12 7.20 -14.32
N ARG A 591 19.77 6.11 -13.98
CA ARG A 591 19.26 4.76 -14.29
C ARG A 591 18.06 4.38 -13.42
N LEU A 592 18.07 4.70 -12.13
CA LEU A 592 16.93 4.51 -11.23
C LEU A 592 15.69 5.25 -11.76
N ASP A 593 15.88 6.51 -12.16
CA ASP A 593 14.82 7.31 -12.77
C ASP A 593 14.34 6.71 -14.10
N THR A 594 15.27 6.18 -14.91
CA THR A 594 14.95 5.55 -16.19
C THR A 594 14.07 4.31 -16.03
N TYR A 595 14.35 3.43 -15.08
CA TYR A 595 13.50 2.24 -14.83
C TYR A 595 12.10 2.64 -14.37
N THR A 596 12.01 3.59 -13.47
CA THR A 596 10.71 4.11 -12.99
C THR A 596 9.90 4.71 -14.15
N GLN A 597 10.54 5.56 -14.95
CA GLN A 597 9.89 6.22 -16.09
C GLN A 597 9.50 5.20 -17.18
N PHE A 598 10.34 4.18 -17.41
CA PHE A 598 10.03 3.12 -18.36
C PHE A 598 8.72 2.40 -18.00
N TYR A 599 8.57 1.92 -16.76
CA TYR A 599 7.35 1.21 -16.36
C TYR A 599 6.14 2.14 -16.28
N ARG A 600 6.31 3.38 -15.86
CA ARG A 600 5.24 4.39 -15.94
C ARG A 600 4.75 4.59 -17.37
N ASN A 601 5.67 4.72 -18.31
CA ASN A 601 5.35 4.82 -19.73
C ASN A 601 4.72 3.55 -20.28
N ALA A 602 5.19 2.38 -19.86
CA ALA A 602 4.66 1.10 -20.29
C ALA A 602 3.21 0.89 -19.83
N VAL A 603 2.88 1.25 -18.59
CA VAL A 603 1.50 1.24 -18.08
C VAL A 603 0.61 2.12 -18.97
N GLU A 604 1.06 3.34 -19.26
CA GLU A 604 0.29 4.30 -20.07
C GLU A 604 0.20 3.85 -21.54
N GLN A 605 1.28 3.35 -22.10
CA GLN A 605 1.33 2.92 -23.50
C GLN A 605 0.47 1.69 -23.76
N ASN A 606 0.50 0.73 -22.85
CA ASN A 606 -0.16 -0.57 -23.01
C ASN A 606 -1.52 -0.62 -22.30
N ARG A 607 -1.93 0.47 -21.65
CA ARG A 607 -3.22 0.56 -20.95
C ARG A 607 -3.41 -0.53 -19.88
N TRP A 608 -2.39 -0.76 -19.04
CA TRP A 608 -2.48 -1.69 -17.92
C TRP A 608 -3.34 -1.09 -16.80
N TYR A 609 -4.62 -0.95 -17.11
CA TYR A 609 -5.68 -0.42 -16.28
C TYR A 609 -6.84 -1.41 -16.24
N GLY A 610 -7.82 -1.18 -15.40
CA GLY A 610 -9.00 -2.00 -15.27
C GLY A 610 -9.20 -2.49 -13.85
N PHE A 611 -10.41 -2.88 -13.53
CA PHE A 611 -10.84 -3.26 -12.19
C PHE A 611 -9.93 -4.29 -11.52
N TRP A 612 -9.52 -5.33 -12.26
CA TRP A 612 -8.64 -6.39 -11.75
C TRP A 612 -7.16 -6.15 -12.05
N ASN A 613 -6.81 -5.31 -13.03
CA ASN A 613 -5.44 -5.18 -13.52
C ASN A 613 -4.72 -3.94 -12.96
N TYR A 614 -5.46 -2.90 -12.59
CA TYR A 614 -4.85 -1.64 -12.15
C TYR A 614 -3.98 -1.84 -10.91
N GLY A 615 -2.72 -1.47 -11.06
CA GLY A 615 -1.66 -1.57 -10.05
C GLY A 615 -0.58 -2.59 -10.40
N ASP A 616 -0.82 -3.53 -11.32
CA ASP A 616 0.19 -4.50 -11.75
C ASP A 616 0.83 -4.13 -13.09
N PHE A 617 1.95 -4.76 -13.37
CA PHE A 617 2.75 -4.59 -14.58
C PHE A 617 2.84 -5.92 -15.34
N MET A 618 3.07 -5.85 -16.67
CA MET A 618 3.52 -7.03 -17.41
C MET A 618 4.95 -7.35 -17.02
N HIS A 619 5.20 -8.64 -16.77
CA HIS A 619 6.47 -9.11 -16.24
C HIS A 619 7.60 -9.08 -17.27
N ALA A 620 7.38 -9.63 -18.47
CA ALA A 620 8.43 -9.77 -19.47
C ALA A 620 7.99 -9.36 -20.87
N TYR A 621 8.92 -8.74 -21.62
CA TYR A 621 8.76 -8.39 -23.03
C TYR A 621 9.41 -9.42 -23.93
N ASP A 622 8.73 -9.81 -25.02
CA ASP A 622 9.23 -10.71 -26.06
C ASP A 622 9.72 -9.91 -27.27
N PRO A 623 11.04 -9.78 -27.46
CA PRO A 623 11.60 -9.02 -28.58
C PRO A 623 11.42 -9.72 -29.93
N VAL A 624 11.12 -11.02 -29.96
CA VAL A 624 10.88 -11.76 -31.20
C VAL A 624 9.48 -11.50 -31.72
N ARG A 625 8.50 -11.47 -30.81
CA ARG A 625 7.09 -11.18 -31.17
C ARG A 625 6.77 -9.68 -31.17
N HIS A 626 7.69 -8.85 -30.71
CA HIS A 626 7.50 -7.41 -30.57
C HIS A 626 6.30 -7.05 -29.66
N SER A 627 6.12 -7.79 -28.56
CA SER A 627 5.00 -7.62 -27.63
C SER A 627 5.35 -8.07 -26.22
N TRP A 628 4.62 -7.56 -25.24
CA TRP A 628 4.64 -8.14 -23.90
C TRP A 628 4.06 -9.55 -23.92
N GLN A 629 4.58 -10.43 -23.05
CA GLN A 629 4.18 -11.84 -23.02
C GLN A 629 2.87 -12.03 -22.23
N TYR A 630 1.84 -11.26 -22.57
CA TYR A 630 0.55 -11.23 -21.87
C TYR A 630 -0.25 -12.54 -21.96
N ASP A 631 0.14 -13.43 -22.84
CA ASP A 631 -0.55 -14.67 -23.18
C ASP A 631 0.22 -15.94 -22.79
N ILE A 632 1.32 -15.81 -22.04
CA ILE A 632 2.16 -16.94 -21.64
C ILE A 632 2.29 -16.99 -20.12
N GLY A 633 1.90 -18.11 -19.52
CA GLY A 633 2.11 -18.35 -18.09
C GLY A 633 3.58 -18.25 -17.69
N GLY A 634 3.86 -17.66 -16.55
CA GLY A 634 5.22 -17.38 -16.06
C GLY A 634 5.87 -16.11 -16.61
N PHE A 635 5.22 -15.38 -17.53
CA PHE A 635 5.78 -14.18 -18.17
C PHE A 635 4.81 -12.99 -18.24
N ALA A 636 3.51 -13.20 -17.92
CA ALA A 636 2.49 -12.19 -18.06
C ALA A 636 2.48 -11.20 -16.89
N TRP A 637 1.46 -11.18 -16.05
CA TRP A 637 1.38 -10.24 -14.92
C TRP A 637 2.47 -10.49 -13.88
N ASP A 638 3.03 -9.42 -13.29
CA ASP A 638 4.18 -9.51 -12.38
C ASP A 638 3.83 -10.16 -11.03
N ASN A 639 2.66 -9.83 -10.46
CA ASN A 639 2.22 -10.30 -9.15
C ASN A 639 3.28 -10.08 -8.04
N THR A 640 4.04 -8.99 -8.12
CA THR A 640 5.13 -8.62 -7.20
C THR A 640 6.20 -9.69 -6.94
N GLU A 641 6.41 -10.63 -7.83
CA GLU A 641 7.56 -11.52 -7.69
C GLU A 641 8.87 -10.71 -7.77
N LEU A 642 9.88 -11.13 -7.02
CA LEU A 642 11.17 -10.45 -6.87
C LEU A 642 11.09 -8.99 -6.36
N ALA A 643 10.06 -8.67 -5.58
CA ALA A 643 9.95 -7.42 -4.81
C ALA A 643 9.83 -6.14 -5.65
N SER A 644 9.08 -6.18 -6.75
CA SER A 644 8.81 -5.01 -7.59
C SER A 644 8.10 -3.88 -6.84
N ASN A 645 7.15 -4.19 -5.95
CA ASN A 645 6.52 -3.15 -5.12
C ASN A 645 7.47 -2.54 -4.08
N LEU A 646 8.42 -3.32 -3.54
CA LEU A 646 9.41 -2.83 -2.60
C LEU A 646 10.38 -1.84 -3.28
N TRP A 647 10.78 -2.12 -4.52
CA TRP A 647 11.52 -1.17 -5.35
C TRP A 647 10.77 0.16 -5.49
N LEU A 648 9.48 0.15 -5.83
CA LEU A 648 8.68 1.37 -5.95
C LEU A 648 8.60 2.12 -4.63
N TRP A 649 8.43 1.41 -3.50
CA TRP A 649 8.40 2.03 -2.19
C TRP A 649 9.73 2.68 -1.82
N TYR A 650 10.86 2.03 -2.07
CA TYR A 650 12.17 2.64 -1.75
C TYR A 650 12.43 3.86 -2.63
N GLN A 651 12.07 3.83 -3.91
CA GLN A 651 12.13 5.01 -4.75
C GLN A 651 11.21 6.14 -4.24
N PHE A 652 10.03 5.81 -3.75
CA PHE A 652 9.14 6.79 -3.13
C PHE A 652 9.74 7.38 -1.84
N LEU A 653 10.21 6.53 -0.92
CA LEU A 653 10.79 6.99 0.35
C LEU A 653 11.96 7.95 0.16
N ARG A 654 12.75 7.74 -0.90
CA ARG A 654 13.90 8.59 -1.26
C ARG A 654 13.49 9.96 -1.79
N THR A 655 12.38 10.03 -2.53
CA THR A 655 12.04 11.19 -3.38
C THR A 655 10.77 11.93 -2.99
N ALA A 656 9.85 11.29 -2.29
CA ALA A 656 8.47 11.75 -2.04
C ALA A 656 7.71 12.14 -3.33
N SER A 657 8.00 11.45 -4.48
CA SER A 657 7.33 11.71 -5.75
C SER A 657 5.86 11.30 -5.72
N PRO A 658 4.92 12.18 -6.16
CA PRO A 658 3.50 11.83 -6.27
C PRO A 658 3.24 10.66 -7.22
N GLU A 659 4.00 10.58 -8.30
CA GLU A 659 3.86 9.52 -9.29
C GLU A 659 4.28 8.16 -8.72
N LEU A 660 5.37 8.13 -7.97
CA LEU A 660 5.82 6.92 -7.28
C LEU A 660 4.86 6.51 -6.18
N TRP A 661 4.29 7.48 -5.45
CA TRP A 661 3.21 7.21 -4.49
C TRP A 661 2.04 6.50 -5.15
N GLN A 662 1.56 7.02 -6.28
CA GLN A 662 0.45 6.41 -7.01
C GLN A 662 0.79 4.99 -7.49
N MET A 663 1.97 4.78 -8.08
CA MET A 663 2.40 3.46 -8.54
C MET A 663 2.53 2.47 -7.39
N ALA A 664 3.22 2.86 -6.31
CA ALA A 664 3.47 1.99 -5.16
C ALA A 664 2.18 1.63 -4.40
N THR A 665 1.28 2.60 -4.21
CA THR A 665 -0.01 2.34 -3.54
C THR A 665 -0.94 1.49 -4.38
N ALA A 666 -1.00 1.72 -5.70
CA ALA A 666 -1.79 0.92 -6.62
C ALA A 666 -1.29 -0.54 -6.66
N MET A 667 0.05 -0.74 -6.79
CA MET A 667 0.64 -2.08 -6.79
C MET A 667 0.45 -2.79 -5.44
N THR A 668 0.61 -2.09 -4.33
CA THR A 668 0.38 -2.68 -3.00
C THR A 668 -1.07 -3.14 -2.83
N ARG A 669 -2.05 -2.34 -3.26
CA ARG A 669 -3.46 -2.76 -3.24
C ARG A 669 -3.71 -3.97 -4.11
N HIS A 670 -3.20 -3.94 -5.34
CA HIS A 670 -3.35 -5.05 -6.26
C HIS A 670 -2.75 -6.32 -5.67
N ALA A 671 -1.47 -6.29 -5.33
CA ALA A 671 -0.72 -7.47 -4.88
C ALA A 671 -1.23 -8.05 -3.55
N SER A 672 -1.76 -7.21 -2.65
CA SER A 672 -2.28 -7.68 -1.37
C SER A 672 -3.73 -8.19 -1.43
N GLU A 673 -4.46 -7.92 -2.51
CA GLU A 673 -5.87 -8.26 -2.64
C GLU A 673 -6.16 -9.21 -3.82
N VAL A 674 -5.70 -8.87 -5.03
CA VAL A 674 -6.01 -9.62 -6.26
C VAL A 674 -5.11 -10.85 -6.40
N ASP A 675 -3.83 -10.70 -6.08
CA ASP A 675 -2.85 -11.78 -6.20
C ASP A 675 -2.87 -12.75 -5.03
N VAL A 676 -3.65 -12.47 -3.98
CA VAL A 676 -3.69 -13.21 -2.70
C VAL A 676 -5.09 -13.76 -2.45
N TYR A 677 -5.14 -14.93 -1.85
CA TYR A 677 -6.38 -15.58 -1.44
C TYR A 677 -6.71 -15.28 0.03
N HIS A 678 -7.92 -14.79 0.29
CA HIS A 678 -8.36 -14.40 1.64
C HIS A 678 -9.24 -15.45 2.30
N ILE A 679 -9.84 -16.32 1.50
CA ILE A 679 -10.68 -17.45 1.99
C ILE A 679 -10.37 -18.71 1.17
N GLY A 680 -10.87 -19.83 1.63
CA GLY A 680 -10.78 -21.14 0.96
C GLY A 680 -9.47 -21.89 1.18
N PRO A 681 -9.20 -22.90 0.34
CA PRO A 681 -8.05 -23.80 0.54
C PRO A 681 -6.71 -23.08 0.42
N ASN A 682 -6.61 -22.04 -0.41
CA ASN A 682 -5.38 -21.30 -0.66
C ASN A 682 -5.25 -20.03 0.21
N ALA A 683 -6.13 -19.80 1.19
CA ALA A 683 -6.10 -18.60 2.01
C ALA A 683 -4.72 -18.32 2.63
N GLY A 684 -4.25 -17.08 2.52
CA GLY A 684 -2.94 -16.63 2.98
C GLY A 684 -1.79 -16.87 2.01
N LEU A 685 -2.05 -17.45 0.83
CA LEU A 685 -1.05 -17.65 -0.23
C LEU A 685 -1.37 -16.78 -1.45
N GLY A 686 -0.34 -16.42 -2.21
CA GLY A 686 -0.47 -15.67 -3.44
C GLY A 686 -0.17 -16.51 -4.69
N SER A 687 -0.65 -16.01 -5.83
CA SER A 687 -0.45 -16.62 -7.14
C SER A 687 0.70 -15.93 -7.88
N ARG A 688 1.63 -16.71 -8.44
CA ARG A 688 2.72 -16.19 -9.29
C ARG A 688 2.19 -15.61 -10.60
N HIS A 689 3.10 -15.01 -11.38
CA HIS A 689 2.76 -14.45 -12.69
C HIS A 689 2.10 -15.46 -13.61
N ASN A 690 0.98 -15.03 -14.16
CA ASN A 690 0.25 -15.78 -15.18
C ASN A 690 -0.60 -14.83 -16.03
N VAL A 691 -1.31 -15.36 -16.97
CA VAL A 691 -2.20 -14.64 -17.90
C VAL A 691 -3.40 -14.01 -17.17
N SER A 692 -3.97 -14.70 -16.20
CA SER A 692 -4.84 -14.14 -15.19
C SER A 692 -4.10 -14.10 -13.85
N HIS A 693 -4.38 -13.11 -13.01
CA HIS A 693 -3.68 -12.91 -11.71
C HIS A 693 -3.77 -14.13 -10.79
N TRP A 694 -4.78 -14.95 -10.96
CA TRP A 694 -5.03 -16.21 -10.20
C TRP A 694 -4.74 -17.48 -10.99
N GLY A 695 -4.18 -17.38 -12.20
CA GLY A 695 -4.03 -18.52 -13.12
C GLY A 695 -2.93 -19.52 -12.74
N CYS A 696 -1.83 -19.08 -12.11
CA CYS A 696 -0.70 -19.93 -11.80
C CYS A 696 -1.03 -21.02 -10.77
N GLY A 697 -0.55 -22.24 -11.01
CA GLY A 697 -0.65 -23.35 -10.07
C GLY A 697 0.18 -23.18 -8.81
N ALA A 698 1.25 -22.38 -8.85
CA ALA A 698 2.04 -22.05 -7.67
C ALA A 698 1.27 -21.11 -6.75
N LYS A 699 0.90 -21.60 -5.58
CA LYS A 699 0.29 -20.83 -4.50
C LYS A 699 1.33 -20.73 -3.37
N GLU A 700 1.91 -19.54 -3.22
CA GLU A 700 3.14 -19.37 -2.43
C GLU A 700 3.10 -18.15 -1.52
N ALA A 701 3.76 -18.26 -0.37
CA ALA A 701 3.84 -17.19 0.61
C ALA A 701 4.63 -15.97 0.10
N ARG A 702 5.62 -16.16 -0.78
CA ARG A 702 6.48 -15.09 -1.30
C ARG A 702 5.73 -14.00 -2.06
N ILE A 703 4.55 -14.32 -2.59
CA ILE A 703 3.69 -13.34 -3.28
C ILE A 703 2.86 -12.53 -2.28
N SER A 704 2.47 -13.12 -1.16
CA SER A 704 1.57 -12.53 -0.15
C SER A 704 2.30 -12.00 1.07
N GLN A 705 3.40 -11.28 0.90
CA GLN A 705 4.23 -10.88 2.03
C GLN A 705 3.70 -9.63 2.74
N ALA A 706 3.43 -9.74 4.04
CA ALA A 706 3.20 -8.57 4.89
C ALA A 706 4.39 -7.60 4.90
N GLY A 707 5.61 -8.12 4.75
CA GLY A 707 6.83 -7.33 4.63
C GLY A 707 6.81 -6.29 3.51
N PHE A 708 6.08 -6.55 2.42
CA PHE A 708 5.89 -5.59 1.33
C PHE A 708 4.76 -4.59 1.62
N ASN A 709 3.67 -5.06 2.21
CA ASN A 709 2.44 -4.29 2.40
C ASN A 709 2.52 -3.34 3.61
N ARG A 710 3.36 -3.65 4.59
CA ARG A 710 3.51 -2.86 5.83
C ARG A 710 4.00 -1.43 5.59
N ILE A 711 4.73 -1.17 4.48
CA ILE A 711 5.20 0.19 4.18
C ILE A 711 4.01 1.12 4.01
N MET A 712 3.06 0.75 3.16
CA MET A 712 1.83 1.52 3.00
C MET A 712 1.02 1.61 4.31
N TYR A 713 0.92 0.50 5.05
CA TYR A 713 0.21 0.48 6.33
C TYR A 713 0.80 1.46 7.33
N TYR A 714 2.12 1.45 7.53
CA TYR A 714 2.75 2.35 8.49
C TYR A 714 2.73 3.81 8.05
N LEU A 715 2.78 4.08 6.75
CA LEU A 715 2.69 5.46 6.24
C LEU A 715 1.25 6.02 6.30
N THR A 716 0.22 5.19 6.19
CA THR A 716 -1.19 5.63 6.05
C THR A 716 -2.10 5.26 7.21
N ALA A 717 -1.69 4.32 8.04
CA ALA A 717 -2.51 3.67 9.08
C ALA A 717 -3.84 3.10 8.54
N ASP A 718 -3.80 2.55 7.31
CA ASP A 718 -4.98 1.99 6.64
C ASP A 718 -5.40 0.67 7.30
N GLU A 719 -6.58 0.63 7.91
CA GLU A 719 -7.09 -0.53 8.65
C GLU A 719 -7.32 -1.74 7.73
N ARG A 720 -7.66 -1.51 6.44
CA ARG A 720 -7.82 -2.63 5.48
C ARG A 720 -6.49 -3.35 5.23
N LEU A 721 -5.39 -2.61 5.11
CA LEU A 721 -4.06 -3.23 5.02
C LEU A 721 -3.70 -3.98 6.30
N GLY A 722 -4.13 -3.47 7.45
CA GLY A 722 -4.00 -4.18 8.72
C GLY A 722 -4.67 -5.56 8.70
N ASP A 723 -5.89 -5.67 8.17
CA ASP A 723 -6.58 -6.94 7.96
C ASP A 723 -5.79 -7.86 6.99
N LEU A 724 -5.37 -7.33 5.85
CA LEU A 724 -4.65 -8.09 4.82
C LEU A 724 -3.32 -8.68 5.32
N MET A 725 -2.60 -7.94 6.15
CA MET A 725 -1.36 -8.45 6.78
C MET A 725 -1.66 -9.52 7.83
N ALA A 726 -2.77 -9.40 8.57
CA ALA A 726 -3.20 -10.42 9.52
C ALA A 726 -3.62 -11.72 8.81
N ASP A 727 -4.28 -11.64 7.66
CA ASP A 727 -4.72 -12.79 6.87
C ASP A 727 -3.57 -13.73 6.46
N VAL A 728 -2.35 -13.20 6.26
CA VAL A 728 -1.18 -13.97 5.82
C VAL A 728 -0.29 -14.46 6.97
N THR A 729 -0.56 -14.04 8.21
CA THR A 729 0.34 -14.27 9.35
C THR A 729 0.57 -15.76 9.65
N ASP A 730 -0.49 -16.57 9.66
CA ASP A 730 -0.42 -18.00 9.92
C ASP A 730 -0.45 -18.85 8.61
N SER A 731 -0.08 -18.27 7.47
CA SER A 731 -0.13 -18.95 6.16
C SER A 731 0.84 -20.14 6.06
N ASP A 732 1.86 -20.23 6.91
CA ASP A 732 2.72 -21.40 7.02
C ASP A 732 1.97 -22.69 7.42
N GLN A 733 0.80 -22.56 8.06
CA GLN A 733 -0.06 -23.70 8.37
C GLN A 733 -0.59 -24.39 7.10
N LYS A 734 -0.62 -23.68 5.96
CA LYS A 734 -1.01 -24.29 4.68
C LYS A 734 -0.02 -25.34 4.18
N LEU A 735 1.21 -25.31 4.64
CA LEU A 735 2.22 -26.32 4.29
C LEU A 735 1.88 -27.74 4.75
N TYR A 736 0.96 -27.91 5.69
CA TYR A 736 0.43 -29.23 6.04
C TYR A 736 -0.36 -29.87 4.90
N THR A 737 -0.99 -29.06 4.03
CA THR A 737 -1.90 -29.54 2.98
C THR A 737 -1.41 -29.22 1.57
N LEU A 738 -0.59 -28.17 1.41
CA LEU A 738 -0.08 -27.74 0.14
C LEU A 738 1.46 -27.67 0.18
N ASP A 739 2.11 -28.70 -0.34
CA ASP A 739 3.56 -28.75 -0.43
C ASP A 739 4.07 -27.82 -1.54
N PRO A 740 4.93 -26.84 -1.25
CA PRO A 740 5.44 -25.91 -2.25
C PRO A 740 6.34 -26.59 -3.29
N MET A 741 6.87 -27.76 -2.98
CA MET A 741 7.75 -28.53 -3.88
C MET A 741 7.02 -29.67 -4.61
N ARG A 742 5.68 -29.78 -4.46
CA ARG A 742 4.88 -30.93 -4.96
C ARG A 742 5.09 -31.29 -6.43
N LEU A 743 5.43 -30.30 -7.28
CA LEU A 743 5.61 -30.53 -8.71
C LEU A 743 7.08 -30.73 -9.09
N ALA A 744 8.00 -29.99 -8.48
CA ALA A 744 9.43 -30.07 -8.77
C ALA A 744 10.10 -31.27 -8.09
N GLU A 745 9.69 -31.57 -6.87
CA GLU A 745 10.23 -32.63 -6.02
C GLU A 745 9.08 -33.38 -5.32
N PRO A 746 8.31 -34.22 -6.04
CA PRO A 746 7.22 -35.00 -5.47
C PRO A 746 7.69 -35.87 -4.29
N ARG A 747 6.90 -35.99 -3.22
CA ARG A 747 7.28 -36.71 -1.99
C ARG A 747 7.50 -38.21 -2.17
N ASP A 748 6.93 -38.81 -3.20
CA ASP A 748 7.16 -40.21 -3.57
C ASP A 748 8.57 -40.45 -4.12
N GLN A 749 9.17 -39.45 -4.74
CA GLN A 749 10.55 -39.49 -5.27
C GLN A 749 11.53 -38.88 -4.27
N TYR A 750 11.10 -37.87 -3.50
CA TYR A 750 11.89 -37.14 -2.51
C TYR A 750 11.22 -37.24 -1.15
N PRO A 751 11.34 -38.38 -0.48
CA PRO A 751 10.64 -38.63 0.78
C PRO A 751 11.11 -37.70 1.89
N CYS A 752 10.16 -37.28 2.74
CA CYS A 752 10.39 -36.43 3.87
C CYS A 752 9.47 -36.87 5.02
N THR A 753 10.04 -37.08 6.19
CA THR A 753 9.31 -37.52 7.40
C THR A 753 8.77 -36.35 8.21
N ALA A 754 9.26 -35.14 7.96
CA ALA A 754 8.76 -33.94 8.63
C ALA A 754 7.27 -33.65 8.29
N PRO A 755 6.52 -33.02 9.18
CA PRO A 755 5.12 -32.68 8.96
C PRO A 755 4.87 -31.89 7.69
N ALA A 756 5.79 -30.98 7.36
CA ALA A 756 5.75 -30.16 6.15
C ALA A 756 7.14 -30.02 5.53
N ARG A 757 7.21 -29.43 4.33
CA ARG A 757 8.46 -28.99 3.70
C ARG A 757 8.38 -27.50 3.41
N LEU A 758 9.54 -26.84 3.38
CA LEU A 758 9.67 -25.47 2.91
C LEU A 758 11.04 -25.24 2.25
N ARG A 759 11.10 -24.23 1.40
CA ARG A 759 12.36 -23.66 0.92
C ARG A 759 12.74 -22.52 1.86
N PHE A 760 14.01 -22.44 2.23
CA PHE A 760 14.41 -21.37 3.16
C PHE A 760 14.20 -19.98 2.57
N GLY A 761 14.68 -19.73 1.34
CA GLY A 761 14.59 -18.42 0.71
C GLY A 761 13.18 -17.95 0.40
N PRO A 762 12.44 -18.61 -0.51
CA PRO A 762 11.14 -18.10 -0.94
C PRO A 762 10.01 -18.32 0.07
N ASP A 763 10.11 -19.31 0.95
CA ASP A 763 9.04 -19.63 1.88
C ASP A 763 9.33 -19.09 3.29
N TRP A 764 10.41 -19.54 3.95
CA TRP A 764 10.67 -19.17 5.35
C TRP A 764 10.87 -17.66 5.53
N LEU A 765 11.58 -17.00 4.61
CA LEU A 765 11.79 -15.54 4.75
C LEU A 765 10.51 -14.74 4.55
N ALA A 766 9.59 -15.20 3.69
CA ALA A 766 8.27 -14.61 3.56
C ALA A 766 7.47 -14.76 4.87
N TYR A 767 7.48 -15.97 5.45
CA TYR A 767 6.86 -16.20 6.76
C TYR A 767 7.53 -15.38 7.86
N ALA A 768 8.85 -15.30 7.89
CA ALA A 768 9.58 -14.49 8.87
C ALA A 768 9.19 -13.01 8.78
N GLY A 769 9.02 -12.47 7.59
CA GLY A 769 8.52 -11.13 7.36
C GLY A 769 7.07 -10.93 7.86
N ASN A 770 6.20 -11.92 7.62
CA ASN A 770 4.83 -11.91 8.13
C ASN A 770 4.80 -11.95 9.66
N TRP A 771 5.58 -12.84 10.28
CA TRP A 771 5.66 -12.98 11.74
C TRP A 771 6.30 -11.77 12.41
N MET A 772 7.35 -11.20 11.83
CA MET A 772 7.99 -9.99 12.34
C MET A 772 7.00 -8.82 12.35
N THR A 773 6.24 -8.66 11.26
CA THR A 773 5.22 -7.62 11.12
C THR A 773 4.11 -7.79 12.16
N GLU A 774 3.62 -9.01 12.38
CA GLU A 774 2.58 -9.26 13.37
C GLU A 774 3.09 -9.08 14.79
N TRP A 775 4.32 -9.53 15.08
CA TRP A 775 4.93 -9.33 16.39
C TRP A 775 5.13 -7.84 16.70
N GLU A 776 5.68 -7.05 15.79
CA GLU A 776 5.88 -5.62 16.03
C GLU A 776 4.56 -4.85 16.19
N ARG A 777 3.49 -5.28 15.51
CA ARG A 777 2.16 -4.67 15.62
C ARG A 777 1.42 -5.01 16.91
N THR A 778 1.50 -6.27 17.35
CA THR A 778 0.66 -6.80 18.43
C THR A 778 1.42 -7.12 19.71
N GLY A 779 2.75 -7.24 19.64
CA GLY A 779 3.58 -7.74 20.74
C GLY A 779 3.46 -9.26 20.97
N ASN A 780 2.77 -10.00 20.08
CA ASN A 780 2.58 -11.45 20.26
C ASN A 780 3.89 -12.22 20.05
N THR A 781 4.46 -12.68 21.14
CA THR A 781 5.77 -13.35 21.16
C THR A 781 5.78 -14.72 20.48
N LYS A 782 4.62 -15.35 20.23
CA LYS A 782 4.52 -16.59 19.44
C LYS A 782 5.29 -16.46 18.12
N TYR A 783 5.13 -15.34 17.43
CA TYR A 783 5.72 -15.13 16.13
C TYR A 783 7.22 -14.85 16.20
N ARG A 784 7.67 -14.08 17.18
CA ARG A 784 9.10 -13.94 17.49
C ARG A 784 9.76 -15.30 17.74
N ASP A 785 9.09 -16.15 18.51
CA ASP A 785 9.64 -17.45 18.92
C ASP A 785 9.72 -18.41 17.71
N LYS A 786 8.78 -18.35 16.76
CA LYS A 786 8.89 -19.07 15.47
C LYS A 786 10.09 -18.61 14.65
N ILE A 787 10.32 -17.27 14.55
CA ILE A 787 11.52 -16.73 13.89
C ILE A 787 12.78 -17.29 14.54
N LYS A 788 12.89 -17.24 15.88
CA LYS A 788 14.04 -17.74 16.63
C LYS A 788 14.26 -19.24 16.40
N ALA A 789 13.20 -20.03 16.39
CA ALA A 789 13.29 -21.46 16.14
C ALA A 789 13.90 -21.76 14.75
N GLY A 790 13.47 -21.02 13.71
CA GLY A 790 14.02 -21.12 12.38
C GLY A 790 15.49 -20.67 12.30
N MET A 791 15.84 -19.52 12.89
CA MET A 791 17.22 -19.03 12.95
C MET A 791 18.15 -20.07 13.60
N GLN A 792 17.79 -20.58 14.76
CA GLN A 792 18.57 -21.57 15.48
C GLN A 792 18.69 -22.89 14.72
N SER A 793 17.62 -23.32 14.05
CA SER A 793 17.63 -24.53 13.22
C SER A 793 18.64 -24.38 12.08
N ILE A 794 18.59 -23.25 11.35
CA ILE A 794 19.50 -22.99 10.22
C ILE A 794 20.96 -22.92 10.70
N CYS A 795 21.26 -22.26 11.81
CA CYS A 795 22.63 -22.16 12.35
C CYS A 795 23.22 -23.55 12.68
N ARG A 796 22.37 -24.52 13.01
CA ARG A 796 22.79 -25.91 13.31
C ARG A 796 22.99 -26.78 12.07
N LEU A 797 22.50 -26.38 10.90
CA LEU A 797 22.70 -27.11 9.67
C LEU A 797 24.20 -27.10 9.28
N PRO A 798 24.73 -28.21 8.68
CA PRO A 798 26.12 -28.26 8.24
C PRO A 798 26.51 -27.15 7.27
N SER A 799 25.60 -26.75 6.39
CA SER A 799 25.82 -25.72 5.37
C SER A 799 25.22 -24.36 5.76
N ARG A 800 24.63 -24.25 6.94
CA ARG A 800 23.96 -23.03 7.46
C ARG A 800 23.04 -22.43 6.36
N LEU A 801 23.24 -21.17 5.98
CA LEU A 801 22.45 -20.47 4.97
C LEU A 801 22.71 -20.93 3.53
N PHE A 802 23.72 -21.77 3.28
CA PHE A 802 23.94 -22.37 1.96
C PHE A 802 23.08 -23.63 1.73
N THR A 803 21.86 -23.64 2.24
CA THR A 803 20.96 -24.80 2.15
C THR A 803 20.40 -25.05 0.75
N GLY A 804 20.52 -24.07 -0.14
CA GLY A 804 20.08 -24.18 -1.52
C GLY A 804 18.57 -24.10 -1.76
N PRO A 805 18.12 -24.33 -3.01
CA PRO A 805 16.70 -24.25 -3.37
C PRO A 805 15.87 -25.45 -2.95
N LEU A 806 16.49 -26.58 -2.63
CA LEU A 806 15.76 -27.80 -2.25
C LEU A 806 15.07 -27.65 -0.90
N ALA A 807 13.99 -28.38 -0.72
CA ALA A 807 13.15 -28.28 0.45
C ALA A 807 13.79 -28.89 1.69
N LEU A 808 13.64 -28.22 2.80
CA LEU A 808 13.96 -28.69 4.13
C LEU A 808 12.71 -29.17 4.84
N GLY A 809 12.86 -30.09 5.79
CA GLY A 809 11.80 -30.49 6.70
C GLY A 809 11.38 -29.30 7.58
N TYR A 810 10.10 -29.16 7.84
CA TYR A 810 9.54 -28.05 8.62
C TYR A 810 8.38 -28.50 9.49
N ASP A 811 8.32 -27.95 10.68
CA ASP A 811 7.17 -28.09 11.57
C ASP A 811 6.45 -26.76 11.73
N PRO A 812 5.28 -26.57 11.09
CA PRO A 812 4.49 -25.35 11.20
C PRO A 812 4.03 -24.99 12.62
N ALA A 813 3.90 -25.98 13.52
CA ALA A 813 3.50 -25.73 14.89
C ALA A 813 4.59 -25.02 15.70
N THR A 814 5.85 -25.38 15.49
CA THR A 814 6.99 -24.89 16.27
C THR A 814 7.89 -23.92 15.55
N GLY A 815 7.87 -23.92 14.21
CA GLY A 815 8.80 -23.16 13.38
C GLY A 815 10.18 -23.81 13.21
N VAL A 816 10.38 -25.05 13.67
CA VAL A 816 11.64 -25.78 13.59
C VAL A 816 11.87 -26.27 12.17
N ILE A 817 13.11 -26.11 11.68
CA ILE A 817 13.58 -26.58 10.37
C ILE A 817 14.56 -27.74 10.59
N THR A 818 14.43 -28.78 9.79
CA THR A 818 15.26 -29.98 9.85
C THR A 818 15.86 -30.34 8.48
N THR A 819 16.84 -31.24 8.47
CA THR A 819 17.46 -31.78 7.25
C THR A 819 16.86 -33.14 6.84
N GLU A 820 15.77 -33.55 7.43
CA GLU A 820 15.18 -34.88 7.21
C GLU A 820 14.77 -35.17 5.77
N CYS A 821 14.59 -34.11 4.96
CA CYS A 821 14.25 -34.27 3.55
C CYS A 821 15.48 -34.45 2.66
N ASP A 822 16.59 -33.75 2.94
CA ASP A 822 17.85 -33.91 2.23
C ASP A 822 19.05 -33.46 3.09
N PRO A 823 19.65 -34.33 3.91
CA PRO A 823 20.72 -33.96 4.82
C PRO A 823 22.08 -33.67 4.15
N THR A 824 22.23 -33.99 2.86
CA THR A 824 23.53 -33.92 2.17
C THR A 824 23.69 -32.68 1.31
N LEU A 825 22.63 -31.89 1.16
CA LEU A 825 22.60 -30.78 0.22
C LEU A 825 23.49 -29.63 0.63
N GLN A 826 24.40 -29.20 -0.25
CA GLN A 826 25.21 -28.00 -0.15
C GLN A 826 25.00 -27.17 -1.40
N THR A 827 24.11 -26.21 -1.36
CA THR A 827 23.85 -25.30 -2.47
C THR A 827 23.73 -23.85 -1.98
N THR A 828 23.78 -22.88 -2.89
CA THR A 828 23.49 -21.50 -2.57
C THR A 828 21.99 -21.28 -2.52
N ASN A 829 21.53 -20.50 -1.56
CA ASN A 829 20.13 -20.14 -1.45
C ASN A 829 19.89 -18.74 -2.04
N HIS A 830 20.07 -18.61 -3.36
CA HIS A 830 19.99 -17.31 -4.04
C HIS A 830 18.59 -16.68 -3.96
N LEU A 831 17.53 -17.47 -3.96
CA LEU A 831 16.16 -16.97 -3.84
C LEU A 831 15.89 -16.28 -2.49
N MET A 832 16.71 -16.53 -1.49
CA MET A 832 16.64 -15.84 -0.20
C MET A 832 16.82 -14.32 -0.33
N THR A 833 17.61 -13.88 -1.30
CA THR A 833 18.02 -12.48 -1.42
C THR A 833 17.22 -11.68 -2.41
N ILE A 834 16.48 -12.33 -3.29
CA ILE A 834 15.82 -11.66 -4.41
C ILE A 834 14.31 -11.45 -4.24
N MET A 835 13.72 -11.96 -3.17
CA MET A 835 12.27 -11.84 -2.91
C MET A 835 11.98 -10.99 -1.67
N GLY A 836 12.75 -9.92 -1.45
CA GLY A 836 12.66 -9.07 -0.26
C GLY A 836 13.31 -9.68 0.99
N GLY A 837 13.89 -10.89 0.88
CA GLY A 837 14.48 -11.58 2.01
C GLY A 837 15.71 -10.89 2.58
N PHE A 838 16.49 -10.22 1.73
CA PHE A 838 17.63 -9.41 2.15
C PHE A 838 17.21 -8.28 3.10
N GLU A 839 16.15 -7.58 2.77
CA GLU A 839 15.60 -6.47 3.54
C GLU A 839 15.02 -6.96 4.87
N ILE A 840 14.25 -8.04 4.82
CA ILE A 840 13.70 -8.69 6.02
C ILE A 840 14.80 -9.19 6.95
N MET A 841 15.88 -9.78 6.42
CA MET A 841 17.04 -10.23 7.21
C MET A 841 17.70 -9.10 7.96
N ASN A 842 17.92 -7.95 7.30
CA ASN A 842 18.56 -6.80 7.92
C ASN A 842 17.72 -6.22 9.07
N GLU A 843 16.40 -6.07 8.87
CA GLU A 843 15.51 -5.60 9.94
C GLU A 843 15.32 -6.63 11.06
N MET A 844 15.25 -7.91 10.70
CA MET A 844 15.12 -8.99 11.69
C MET A 844 16.31 -9.05 12.64
N MET A 845 17.53 -8.82 12.16
CA MET A 845 18.73 -8.75 13.00
C MET A 845 18.70 -7.54 13.95
N GLU A 846 18.05 -6.46 13.57
CA GLU A 846 17.83 -5.33 14.48
C GLU A 846 16.79 -5.66 15.57
N MET A 847 15.72 -6.34 15.19
CA MET A 847 14.63 -6.72 16.10
C MET A 847 14.99 -7.90 17.00
N ILE A 848 15.77 -8.85 16.50
CA ILE A 848 16.20 -10.07 17.20
C ILE A 848 17.72 -10.22 17.05
N PRO A 849 18.51 -9.48 17.84
CA PRO A 849 19.96 -9.63 17.81
C PRO A 849 20.41 -11.04 18.22
N ASP A 850 21.11 -11.73 17.31
CA ASP A 850 21.67 -13.06 17.54
C ASP A 850 23.04 -13.17 16.86
N ALA A 851 24.08 -13.40 17.65
CA ALA A 851 25.47 -13.38 17.15
C ALA A 851 25.76 -14.52 16.17
N GLU A 852 25.19 -15.69 16.40
CA GLU A 852 25.42 -16.86 15.55
C GLU A 852 24.72 -16.67 14.21
N TRP A 853 23.53 -16.11 14.23
CA TRP A 853 22.81 -15.77 13.03
C TRP A 853 23.49 -14.68 12.19
N GLU A 854 23.96 -13.63 12.84
CA GLU A 854 24.67 -12.55 12.15
C GLU A 854 26.00 -13.03 11.55
N ASP A 855 26.73 -13.92 12.24
CA ASP A 855 27.93 -14.57 11.70
C ASP A 855 27.57 -15.44 10.48
N ALA A 856 26.46 -16.19 10.52
CA ALA A 856 26.01 -17.03 9.39
C ALA A 856 25.58 -16.17 8.20
N TRP A 857 24.92 -15.04 8.44
CA TRP A 857 24.53 -14.10 7.40
C TRP A 857 25.74 -13.42 6.75
N LEU A 858 26.69 -12.99 7.54
CA LEU A 858 27.94 -12.40 7.02
C LEU A 858 28.77 -13.42 6.24
N GLU A 859 28.83 -14.68 6.70
CA GLU A 859 29.46 -15.78 5.98
C GLU A 859 28.80 -15.99 4.63
N HIS A 860 27.48 -16.09 4.61
CA HIS A 860 26.70 -16.22 3.38
C HIS A 860 26.96 -15.07 2.41
N ALA A 861 26.84 -13.83 2.89
CA ALA A 861 27.09 -12.64 2.07
C ALA A 861 28.54 -12.58 1.51
N THR A 862 29.52 -13.07 2.27
CA THR A 862 30.92 -13.07 1.87
C THR A 862 31.22 -14.09 0.77
N TYR A 863 30.68 -15.30 0.88
CA TYR A 863 31.04 -16.42 0.00
C TYR A 863 29.95 -16.75 -1.04
N TYR A 864 28.85 -16.03 -1.06
CA TYR A 864 27.73 -16.29 -1.97
C TYR A 864 28.16 -16.37 -3.44
N LYS A 865 28.91 -15.40 -3.93
CA LYS A 865 29.36 -15.35 -5.33
C LYS A 865 30.24 -16.56 -5.70
N GLN A 866 31.17 -16.89 -4.82
CA GLN A 866 32.05 -18.06 -5.04
C GLN A 866 31.23 -19.35 -5.09
N LYS A 867 30.32 -19.54 -4.13
CA LYS A 867 29.47 -20.74 -4.09
C LYS A 867 28.52 -20.84 -5.27
N ALA A 868 27.93 -19.74 -5.70
CA ALA A 868 27.09 -19.69 -6.87
C ALA A 868 27.85 -20.12 -8.16
N LEU A 869 29.11 -19.69 -8.30
CA LEU A 869 29.97 -20.09 -9.42
C LEU A 869 30.32 -21.58 -9.36
N GLU A 870 30.65 -22.12 -8.18
CA GLU A 870 30.99 -23.53 -7.98
C GLU A 870 29.85 -24.47 -8.43
N ILE A 871 28.61 -24.12 -8.14
CA ILE A 871 27.42 -24.93 -8.49
C ILE A 871 26.79 -24.53 -9.83
N ARG A 872 27.42 -23.63 -10.59
CA ARG A 872 26.91 -23.09 -11.85
C ARG A 872 25.51 -22.40 -11.76
N HIS A 873 25.13 -21.97 -10.61
CA HIS A 873 23.96 -21.12 -10.39
C HIS A 873 24.32 -19.65 -10.63
N ASN A 874 24.20 -19.20 -11.86
CA ASN A 874 24.78 -17.95 -12.30
C ASN A 874 23.80 -16.82 -12.58
N ARG A 875 22.50 -17.06 -12.44
CA ARG A 875 21.50 -16.12 -13.00
C ARG A 875 21.16 -14.94 -12.11
N PHE A 876 21.37 -15.04 -10.81
CA PHE A 876 21.02 -13.98 -9.89
C PHE A 876 22.24 -13.54 -9.08
N ARG A 877 23.01 -12.64 -9.67
CA ARG A 877 24.08 -11.95 -8.94
C ARG A 877 23.46 -10.87 -8.10
N VAL A 878 23.62 -10.93 -6.80
CA VAL A 878 23.08 -9.95 -5.87
C VAL A 878 24.21 -9.11 -5.33
N SER A 879 24.48 -7.99 -5.98
CA SER A 879 25.58 -7.10 -5.63
C SER A 879 25.45 -6.52 -4.22
N ARG A 880 24.21 -6.37 -3.71
CA ARG A 880 23.95 -5.91 -2.33
C ARG A 880 24.43 -6.88 -1.26
N LEU A 881 24.53 -8.21 -1.52
CA LEU A 881 25.16 -9.15 -0.59
C LEU A 881 26.66 -8.87 -0.46
N MET A 882 27.33 -8.68 -1.59
CA MET A 882 28.74 -8.31 -1.61
C MET A 882 28.95 -6.95 -0.90
N ALA A 883 28.06 -6.00 -1.14
CA ALA A 883 28.08 -4.71 -0.48
C ALA A 883 27.89 -4.82 1.04
N TYR A 884 26.95 -5.66 1.49
CA TYR A 884 26.76 -5.94 2.92
C TYR A 884 28.05 -6.50 3.56
N SER A 885 28.67 -7.48 2.91
CA SER A 885 29.94 -8.05 3.39
C SER A 885 31.07 -7.01 3.39
N ALA A 886 31.23 -6.28 2.28
CA ALA A 886 32.24 -5.23 2.15
C ALA A 886 32.08 -4.15 3.21
N TRP A 887 30.86 -3.69 3.44
CA TRP A 887 30.55 -2.68 4.44
C TRP A 887 30.87 -3.14 5.86
N ASN A 888 30.43 -4.36 6.22
CA ASN A 888 30.68 -4.90 7.58
C ASN A 888 32.15 -5.22 7.84
N ARG A 889 32.90 -5.59 6.81
CA ARG A 889 34.33 -5.96 6.91
C ARG A 889 35.28 -4.80 6.63
N GLY A 890 34.79 -3.68 6.11
CA GLY A 890 35.63 -2.59 5.59
C GLY A 890 36.46 -3.01 4.37
N ASP A 891 35.97 -3.95 3.57
CA ASP A 891 36.69 -4.52 2.43
C ASP A 891 36.46 -3.69 1.17
N LYS A 892 37.40 -2.82 0.85
CA LYS A 892 37.34 -1.93 -0.31
C LYS A 892 37.40 -2.67 -1.65
N ALA A 893 38.14 -3.78 -1.70
CA ALA A 893 38.27 -4.55 -2.92
C ALA A 893 36.93 -5.21 -3.27
N MET A 894 36.26 -5.80 -2.27
CA MET A 894 34.92 -6.36 -2.44
C MET A 894 33.89 -5.26 -2.74
N ALA A 895 34.02 -4.06 -2.17
CA ALA A 895 33.14 -2.93 -2.51
C ALA A 895 33.26 -2.54 -4.00
N ALA A 896 34.49 -2.39 -4.50
CA ALA A 896 34.74 -2.11 -5.91
C ALA A 896 34.24 -3.24 -6.82
N GLU A 897 34.40 -4.50 -6.40
CA GLU A 897 33.89 -5.66 -7.13
C GLU A 897 32.36 -5.65 -7.17
N ALA A 898 31.66 -5.30 -6.08
CA ALA A 898 30.21 -5.20 -6.04
C ALA A 898 29.69 -4.14 -7.02
N TRP A 899 30.31 -2.97 -7.07
CA TRP A 899 29.97 -1.93 -8.05
C TRP A 899 30.24 -2.39 -9.49
N SER A 900 31.39 -3.00 -9.74
CA SER A 900 31.71 -3.55 -11.07
C SER A 900 30.69 -4.60 -11.49
N ASP A 901 30.28 -5.49 -10.58
CA ASP A 901 29.28 -6.51 -10.85
C ASP A 901 27.93 -5.88 -11.20
N LEU A 902 27.48 -4.87 -10.47
CA LEU A 902 26.23 -4.16 -10.76
C LEU A 902 26.25 -3.42 -12.09
N LEU A 903 27.32 -2.68 -12.36
CA LEU A 903 27.41 -1.78 -13.51
C LEU A 903 27.70 -2.49 -14.83
N THR A 904 28.28 -3.69 -14.78
CA THR A 904 28.67 -4.46 -15.98
C THR A 904 27.71 -5.58 -16.35
N ARG A 905 26.61 -5.76 -15.64
CA ARG A 905 25.58 -6.74 -16.02
C ARG A 905 25.04 -6.39 -17.41
N ALA A 906 25.04 -7.37 -18.31
CA ALA A 906 24.64 -7.16 -19.70
C ALA A 906 23.21 -6.64 -19.83
N GLU A 907 22.30 -7.15 -19.05
CA GLU A 907 20.89 -6.75 -19.00
C GLU A 907 20.66 -5.31 -18.52
N HIS A 908 21.66 -4.72 -17.85
CA HIS A 908 21.56 -3.38 -17.23
C HIS A 908 22.55 -2.36 -17.83
N THR A 909 23.39 -2.76 -18.79
CA THR A 909 24.38 -1.86 -19.43
C THR A 909 23.72 -0.78 -20.27
N GLU A 910 22.51 -1.06 -20.77
CA GLU A 910 21.73 -0.10 -21.54
C GLU A 910 20.37 0.14 -20.89
N ALA A 911 20.01 1.42 -20.79
CA ALA A 911 18.68 1.81 -20.29
C ALA A 911 17.58 1.27 -21.21
N PRO A 912 16.45 0.81 -20.66
CA PRO A 912 15.28 0.46 -21.46
C PRO A 912 14.85 1.65 -22.32
N ARG A 913 14.54 1.37 -23.56
CA ARG A 913 14.07 2.39 -24.49
C ARG A 913 12.66 2.07 -24.93
N THR A 914 11.78 3.05 -24.76
CA THR A 914 10.42 3.01 -25.28
C THR A 914 10.14 4.35 -25.94
N ARG A 915 9.65 4.31 -27.16
CA ARG A 915 9.21 5.50 -27.86
C ARG A 915 7.74 5.36 -28.24
N ILE A 916 6.94 6.31 -27.83
CA ILE A 916 5.56 6.42 -28.31
C ILE A 916 5.59 7.15 -29.63
N VAL A 917 5.21 6.47 -30.70
CA VAL A 917 5.06 7.08 -32.02
C VAL A 917 3.65 7.60 -32.16
N LYS A 918 3.52 8.89 -32.45
CA LYS A 918 2.22 9.48 -32.72
C LYS A 918 1.66 8.95 -34.05
N LEU A 919 0.50 8.30 -33.97
CA LEU A 919 -0.21 7.84 -35.15
C LEU A 919 -0.97 9.02 -35.76
N LEU A 920 -0.78 9.26 -37.06
CA LEU A 920 -1.42 10.34 -37.79
C LEU A 920 -2.46 9.73 -38.75
N PRO A 921 -3.77 9.97 -38.52
CA PRO A 921 -4.77 9.57 -39.51
C PRO A 921 -4.69 10.43 -40.79
N PRO A 922 -5.00 9.89 -41.96
CA PRO A 922 -5.48 8.55 -42.29
C PRO A 922 -4.35 7.51 -42.56
N GLU A 923 -3.15 7.82 -42.15
CA GLU A 923 -1.97 7.01 -42.47
C GLU A 923 -1.91 5.69 -41.73
N VAL A 924 -1.16 4.77 -42.31
CA VAL A 924 -0.82 3.51 -41.62
C VAL A 924 -0.07 3.86 -40.34
N PRO A 925 -0.38 3.21 -39.22
CA PRO A 925 0.34 3.41 -37.98
C PRO A 925 1.84 3.23 -38.16
N ALA A 926 2.64 4.22 -37.77
CA ALA A 926 4.08 4.07 -37.73
C ALA A 926 4.46 3.02 -36.67
N PRO A 927 5.49 2.23 -36.92
CA PRO A 927 5.96 1.28 -35.91
C PRO A 927 6.40 2.02 -34.65
N MET A 928 6.07 1.46 -33.48
CA MET A 928 6.57 1.94 -32.20
C MET A 928 7.99 1.42 -32.00
N ASP A 929 8.82 2.20 -31.32
CA ASP A 929 10.09 1.66 -30.85
C ASP A 929 9.79 0.56 -29.82
N GLU A 930 10.51 -0.51 -29.94
CA GLU A 930 10.34 -1.66 -29.06
C GLU A 930 11.02 -1.45 -27.74
N ALA A 931 10.45 -2.03 -26.69
CA ALA A 931 11.17 -2.26 -25.48
C ALA A 931 12.29 -3.27 -25.77
N ARG A 932 13.48 -3.05 -25.18
CA ARG A 932 14.50 -4.10 -25.16
C ARG A 932 14.03 -5.23 -24.24
N PRO A 933 14.65 -6.42 -24.37
CA PRO A 933 14.38 -7.48 -23.41
C PRO A 933 14.58 -6.95 -21.98
N ILE A 934 13.50 -6.82 -21.27
CA ILE A 934 13.48 -6.37 -19.87
C ILE A 934 12.38 -7.13 -19.14
N SER A 935 12.61 -7.36 -17.86
CA SER A 935 11.60 -7.85 -16.93
C SER A 935 11.50 -6.94 -15.70
N THR A 936 10.39 -7.02 -15.02
CA THR A 936 10.20 -6.34 -13.72
C THR A 936 11.24 -6.82 -12.71
N ASN A 937 11.62 -8.09 -12.77
CA ASN A 937 12.68 -8.69 -11.95
C ASN A 937 14.02 -7.95 -12.12
N ASP A 938 14.42 -7.68 -13.35
CA ASP A 938 15.68 -6.99 -13.64
C ASP A 938 15.66 -5.56 -13.11
N ALA A 939 14.58 -4.83 -13.35
CA ALA A 939 14.43 -3.45 -12.89
C ALA A 939 14.42 -3.36 -11.35
N ALA A 940 13.64 -4.21 -10.68
CA ALA A 940 13.54 -4.24 -9.22
C ALA A 940 14.87 -4.65 -8.57
N MET A 941 15.50 -5.71 -9.04
CA MET A 941 16.75 -6.22 -8.47
C MET A 941 17.90 -5.24 -8.64
N TRP A 942 18.05 -4.67 -9.84
CA TRP A 942 19.09 -3.68 -10.08
C TRP A 942 18.88 -2.43 -9.20
N SER A 943 17.66 -1.96 -9.12
CA SER A 943 17.33 -0.76 -8.34
C SER A 943 17.54 -0.96 -6.84
N LEU A 944 17.10 -2.09 -6.29
CA LEU A 944 17.29 -2.41 -4.88
C LEU A 944 18.80 -2.57 -4.54
N ASP A 945 19.57 -3.22 -5.42
CA ASP A 945 21.03 -3.31 -5.27
C ASP A 945 21.67 -1.91 -5.25
N ALA A 946 21.33 -1.06 -6.23
CA ALA A 946 21.89 0.28 -6.37
C ALA A 946 21.58 1.16 -5.15
N ILE A 947 20.30 1.18 -4.71
CA ILE A 947 19.85 1.97 -3.55
C ILE A 947 20.59 1.55 -2.27
N TYR A 948 20.74 0.25 -2.05
CA TYR A 948 21.48 -0.26 -0.88
C TYR A 948 22.96 0.08 -0.94
N MET A 949 23.59 -0.10 -2.11
CA MET A 949 25.01 0.12 -2.30
C MET A 949 25.40 1.59 -2.17
N GLN A 950 24.58 2.52 -2.65
CA GLN A 950 24.81 3.96 -2.48
C GLN A 950 24.85 4.37 -1.01
N GLU A 951 24.11 3.70 -0.13
CA GLU A 951 24.11 3.97 1.31
C GLU A 951 25.33 3.37 2.02
N THR A 952 25.79 2.19 1.58
CA THR A 952 26.67 1.36 2.41
C THR A 952 28.13 1.36 1.98
N ILE A 953 28.42 1.48 0.69
CA ILE A 953 29.77 1.37 0.17
C ILE A 953 30.14 2.53 -0.76
N PRO A 954 31.41 3.01 -0.69
CA PRO A 954 31.86 4.06 -1.60
C PRO A 954 31.85 3.56 -3.05
N GLN A 955 31.53 4.47 -3.96
CA GLN A 955 31.70 4.30 -5.39
C GLN A 955 32.92 5.16 -5.78
N ASP A 956 34.02 4.52 -6.06
CA ASP A 956 35.30 5.19 -6.42
C ASP A 956 35.32 5.63 -7.88
#